data_2ae0de132fe749b6ad010ea08083042f
#
_entry.id   2ae0de132fe749b6ad010ea08083042f
#
_cell.length_a   1.000
_cell.length_b   1.000
_cell.length_c   1.000
_cell.angle_alpha   90.00
_cell.angle_beta   90.00
_cell.angle_gamma   90.00
#
_symmetry.space_group_name_H-M   'P 1'
#
loop_
_entity.id
_entity.type
_entity.pdbx_description
1 polymer ?
#
loop_
_entity_poly.entity_id
_entity_poly.type
_entity_poly.pdbx_seq_one_letter_code
_entity_poly.pdbx_strand_id
1 'polypeptide(L)'
;LMDLALMAMRKLKADGKLEDMEKSNEINACSIVVPIEIDKEDGKGVITEEWLVNFKNETHNHPTEIEPFGGAATCLGGAIRDPLSGRTYVYQAMRVTGAADPTVSVEDTLKGKLPQKKLVRGAASGYSSYGNQIGLATGYVKEVYHPNYVAKRMEIGAVMGAAPRASVIREDSDPGDIIILLGGRTGRDGCGGATGSSKVHTEASIETCGAEVQKGNAPTERKIQRLFRREEVSKIIKKCNDFGAGGVSVAIGELADGLVVDMDKVPKKYAGLDGTELAISESQERMAVVVDPKDVDTFLGYAAEENLEAVEVAVVTKEPRLVLKWRGKEVVNLSRAFLDTNGAHQETNVYVDMPVKEDNYLNKVAVPAVEEALAKDDVKAAILAELNDLNVCSQKGLVEMFDSSIGAGSVYMPYGGKYQLTETQTMVAKLPVLKGKTDVVTMMSYGFDPYLSSWSPYHGAIYAITESMVKIVAAGGDYSKIRFTFQEYFRRMTEDPERWSQPFAALLGAYDAQMGYGLPSIGGKDSMSGTFNDIDVPPTLVSFAVDVAKEKDIITPELKNAGDKLVVFRIEKDQYDIPVYEKVMKLFDGISALIKKRAIVAAYALDGAGIVASAAKMSFGNKLGVEFSDALSAKELFANEIGNMIAEVSADGMKALEESGIAYSVVATVLPENAGFVYKDVKVSEEDALHAWKSKLEKVFPTKAVKTTDAIETKLYQTSDIHICKNKVAKPTVFIPVFPGTNCEYDSAKAFERAGANVITKVFRNMTAEDIRESVDEFEKAIGQAQIIMFPGGFSAGDEPDGSAKFFATAFQNAKMKEAVMKLLNERDGLALGICNGFQALIKLGLVPYGEITGQKEDSPTLTFNTINRHISKMVYTKVVSNKSPWLQLAELGKTYVTPASHGEGRFVAPKEWIDKLFANGQVATQYADFNGNISMDEEWNVNGSYAAIEGITSPDGRCLGKMAHVERRGESVAINIYGEQDLKIFESGVKYFK
;
A
#
# COMPACT_ATOMS: atom_id res chain seq x y z
N LEU A 1 -28.09 -14.07 -9.30
CA LEU A 1 -26.64 -13.87 -9.13
C LEU A 1 -26.29 -13.61 -7.67
N MET A 2 -26.97 -12.67 -6.98
CA MET A 2 -26.70 -12.34 -5.57
C MET A 2 -26.78 -13.57 -4.67
N ASP A 3 -27.82 -14.41 -4.81
CA ASP A 3 -27.91 -15.65 -4.02
C ASP A 3 -26.78 -16.61 -4.30
N LEU A 4 -26.34 -16.74 -5.56
CA LEU A 4 -25.19 -17.59 -5.92
C LEU A 4 -23.91 -17.06 -5.29
N ALA A 5 -23.67 -15.74 -5.33
CA ALA A 5 -22.50 -15.12 -4.71
C ALA A 5 -22.40 -15.40 -3.19
N LEU A 6 -23.55 -15.44 -2.50
CA LEU A 6 -23.60 -15.66 -1.05
C LEU A 6 -23.71 -17.15 -0.66
N MET A 7 -24.01 -18.02 -1.60
CA MET A 7 -24.37 -19.42 -1.31
C MET A 7 -23.24 -20.20 -0.67
N ALA A 8 -22.02 -20.09 -1.20
CA ALA A 8 -20.84 -20.78 -0.64
C ALA A 8 -20.60 -20.35 0.81
N MET A 9 -20.56 -19.04 1.08
CA MET A 9 -20.38 -18.50 2.41
C MET A 9 -21.44 -19.01 3.40
N ARG A 10 -22.73 -18.97 3.00
CA ARG A 10 -23.83 -19.44 3.83
C ARG A 10 -23.71 -20.93 4.17
N LYS A 11 -23.35 -21.78 3.19
CA LYS A 11 -23.14 -23.22 3.39
C LYS A 11 -21.93 -23.50 4.31
N LEU A 12 -20.80 -22.88 4.00
CA LEU A 12 -19.57 -23.08 4.79
C LEU A 12 -19.71 -22.55 6.22
N LYS A 13 -20.48 -21.46 6.41
CA LYS A 13 -20.82 -20.97 7.75
C LYS A 13 -21.71 -21.98 8.53
N ALA A 14 -22.68 -22.58 7.85
CA ALA A 14 -23.51 -23.64 8.46
C ALA A 14 -22.67 -24.87 8.83
N ASP A 15 -21.62 -25.19 8.08
CA ASP A 15 -20.67 -26.28 8.31
C ASP A 15 -19.59 -25.94 9.36
N GLY A 16 -19.68 -24.79 10.05
CA GLY A 16 -18.73 -24.38 11.08
C GLY A 16 -17.35 -23.92 10.55
N LYS A 17 -17.27 -23.52 9.29
CA LYS A 17 -15.99 -23.09 8.64
C LYS A 17 -15.72 -21.59 8.78
N LEU A 18 -16.56 -20.83 9.49
CA LEU A 18 -16.50 -19.37 9.63
C LEU A 18 -16.69 -18.90 11.08
N GLU A 19 -16.11 -19.63 12.02
CA GLU A 19 -16.21 -19.26 13.44
C GLU A 19 -15.42 -17.99 13.78
N ASP A 20 -14.40 -17.66 12.97
CA ASP A 20 -13.56 -16.48 13.09
C ASP A 20 -14.20 -15.21 12.52
N MET A 21 -15.29 -15.31 11.77
CA MET A 21 -15.99 -14.13 11.22
C MET A 21 -16.62 -13.31 12.34
N GLU A 22 -16.32 -12.01 12.38
CA GLU A 22 -16.94 -11.11 13.34
C GLU A 22 -18.47 -11.10 13.18
N LYS A 23 -19.18 -11.18 14.32
CA LYS A 23 -20.64 -11.04 14.35
C LYS A 23 -20.96 -9.55 14.50
N SER A 24 -21.38 -8.92 13.42
CA SER A 24 -21.71 -7.49 13.39
C SER A 24 -22.79 -7.23 12.34
N ASN A 25 -23.62 -6.21 12.58
CA ASN A 25 -24.54 -5.65 11.61
C ASN A 25 -23.87 -4.58 10.70
N GLU A 26 -22.65 -4.18 11.02
CA GLU A 26 -21.82 -3.30 10.20
C GLU A 26 -20.99 -4.17 9.25
N ILE A 27 -21.30 -4.14 7.97
CA ILE A 27 -20.76 -5.03 6.93
C ILE A 27 -20.00 -4.31 5.82
N ASN A 28 -19.55 -3.07 6.06
CA ASN A 28 -18.86 -2.27 5.04
C ASN A 28 -17.49 -2.86 4.64
N ALA A 29 -16.88 -3.66 5.51
CA ALA A 29 -15.65 -4.40 5.23
C ALA A 29 -15.74 -5.84 5.75
N CYS A 30 -14.92 -6.73 5.16
CA CYS A 30 -14.71 -8.07 5.73
C CYS A 30 -14.04 -7.93 7.09
N SER A 31 -14.48 -8.71 8.09
CA SER A 31 -13.93 -8.66 9.44
C SER A 31 -13.82 -10.06 10.06
N ILE A 32 -12.61 -10.39 10.52
CA ILE A 32 -12.31 -11.61 11.25
C ILE A 32 -11.71 -11.28 12.62
N VAL A 33 -11.96 -12.16 13.59
CA VAL A 33 -11.42 -12.06 14.94
C VAL A 33 -10.20 -12.97 15.05
N VAL A 34 -9.07 -12.38 15.42
CA VAL A 34 -7.79 -13.08 15.53
C VAL A 34 -7.24 -12.93 16.94
N PRO A 35 -7.00 -14.02 17.68
CA PRO A 35 -6.27 -13.95 18.93
C PRO A 35 -4.78 -13.74 18.64
N ILE A 36 -4.19 -12.74 19.29
CA ILE A 36 -2.75 -12.43 19.14
C ILE A 36 -2.06 -12.40 20.51
N GLU A 37 -0.79 -12.75 20.50
CA GLU A 37 0.11 -12.59 21.63
C GLU A 37 0.95 -11.33 21.42
N ILE A 38 1.07 -10.52 22.46
CA ILE A 38 1.85 -9.28 22.47
C ILE A 38 2.86 -9.35 23.61
N ASP A 39 4.13 -9.30 23.28
CA ASP A 39 5.21 -9.14 24.25
C ASP A 39 5.19 -7.72 24.81
N LYS A 40 5.14 -7.59 26.14
CA LYS A 40 5.14 -6.28 26.79
C LYS A 40 6.44 -5.55 26.60
N GLU A 41 6.37 -4.21 26.53
CA GLU A 41 7.53 -3.34 26.34
C GLU A 41 8.58 -3.47 27.45
N ASP A 42 8.17 -3.82 28.68
CA ASP A 42 9.06 -4.02 29.82
C ASP A 42 9.76 -5.38 29.83
N GLY A 43 9.48 -6.23 28.83
CA GLY A 43 10.02 -7.58 28.71
C GLY A 43 9.51 -8.56 29.80
N LYS A 44 8.49 -8.20 30.58
CA LYS A 44 7.99 -8.97 31.72
C LYS A 44 6.66 -9.67 31.43
N GLY A 45 6.55 -10.32 30.31
CA GLY A 45 5.44 -11.20 30.00
C GLY A 45 4.71 -10.90 28.71
N VAL A 46 3.78 -11.77 28.40
CA VAL A 46 2.94 -11.76 27.20
C VAL A 46 1.51 -11.48 27.62
N ILE A 47 0.79 -10.71 26.82
CA ILE A 47 -0.67 -10.55 26.92
C ILE A 47 -1.29 -11.15 25.67
N THR A 48 -2.45 -11.79 25.84
CA THR A 48 -3.26 -12.28 24.73
C THR A 48 -4.46 -11.39 24.56
N GLU A 49 -4.68 -10.90 23.35
CA GLU A 49 -5.79 -10.03 22.98
C GLU A 49 -6.48 -10.56 21.72
N GLU A 50 -7.79 -10.37 21.63
CA GLU A 50 -8.50 -10.52 20.36
C GLU A 50 -8.40 -9.23 19.56
N TRP A 51 -8.03 -9.38 18.29
CA TRP A 51 -7.97 -8.27 17.34
C TRP A 51 -8.96 -8.49 16.20
N LEU A 52 -9.54 -7.40 15.73
CA LEU A 52 -10.25 -7.35 14.47
C LEU A 52 -9.23 -7.15 13.36
N VAL A 53 -9.26 -8.02 12.36
CA VAL A 53 -8.54 -7.84 11.10
C VAL A 53 -9.59 -7.63 10.02
N ASN A 54 -9.60 -6.42 9.48
CA ASN A 54 -10.52 -6.02 8.43
C ASN A 54 -9.79 -5.97 7.10
N PHE A 55 -10.49 -6.33 6.03
CA PHE A 55 -9.99 -6.18 4.68
C PHE A 55 -11.12 -5.82 3.72
N LYS A 56 -10.77 -5.08 2.68
CA LYS A 56 -11.71 -4.56 1.70
C LYS A 56 -11.01 -4.39 0.37
N ASN A 57 -11.71 -4.72 -0.72
CA ASN A 57 -11.37 -4.26 -2.05
C ASN A 57 -12.44 -3.29 -2.55
N GLU A 58 -12.00 -2.28 -3.28
CA GLU A 58 -12.86 -1.27 -3.90
C GLU A 58 -12.42 -1.01 -5.33
N THR A 59 -13.35 -0.61 -6.18
CA THR A 59 -13.07 -0.29 -7.58
C THR A 59 -13.61 1.09 -7.94
N HIS A 60 -12.90 1.80 -8.82
CA HIS A 60 -13.28 3.13 -9.27
C HIS A 60 -12.97 3.31 -10.77
N ASN A 61 -13.55 2.44 -11.60
CA ASN A 61 -13.19 2.26 -13.01
C ASN A 61 -13.58 3.46 -13.88
N HIS A 62 -14.86 3.87 -13.89
CA HIS A 62 -15.34 4.93 -14.76
C HIS A 62 -14.74 6.31 -14.43
N PRO A 63 -14.69 6.74 -13.16
CA PRO A 63 -14.06 8.01 -12.82
C PRO A 63 -12.57 8.05 -13.16
N THR A 64 -11.84 6.95 -12.97
CA THR A 64 -10.41 6.85 -13.31
C THR A 64 -10.17 6.90 -14.83
N GLU A 65 -11.09 6.36 -15.62
CA GLU A 65 -11.03 6.45 -17.08
C GLU A 65 -11.17 7.90 -17.58
N ILE A 66 -11.95 8.73 -16.87
CA ILE A 66 -12.23 10.13 -17.26
C ILE A 66 -11.20 11.10 -16.71
N GLU A 67 -10.95 11.05 -15.41
CA GLU A 67 -9.96 11.86 -14.70
C GLU A 67 -9.08 10.92 -13.86
N PRO A 68 -7.97 10.44 -14.45
CA PRO A 68 -7.18 9.34 -13.89
C PRO A 68 -6.62 9.61 -12.50
N PHE A 69 -6.18 10.84 -12.23
CA PHE A 69 -5.58 11.21 -10.96
C PHE A 69 -6.62 11.17 -9.82
N GLY A 70 -7.69 11.93 -9.94
CA GLY A 70 -8.74 12.01 -8.91
C GLY A 70 -9.50 10.71 -8.76
N GLY A 71 -9.78 10.01 -9.88
CA GLY A 71 -10.45 8.72 -9.87
C GLY A 71 -9.68 7.64 -9.11
N ALA A 72 -8.39 7.51 -9.35
CA ALA A 72 -7.55 6.53 -8.65
C ALA A 72 -7.27 6.93 -7.19
N ALA A 73 -7.11 8.22 -6.90
CA ALA A 73 -6.99 8.73 -5.53
C ALA A 73 -8.24 8.39 -4.70
N THR A 74 -9.42 8.62 -5.27
CA THR A 74 -10.71 8.30 -4.64
C THR A 74 -10.92 6.79 -4.46
N CYS A 75 -10.43 5.96 -5.39
CA CYS A 75 -10.46 4.51 -5.24
C CYS A 75 -9.80 4.06 -3.94
N LEU A 76 -8.60 4.55 -3.65
CA LEU A 76 -7.91 4.23 -2.41
C LEU A 76 -8.61 4.84 -1.19
N GLY A 77 -9.00 6.11 -1.26
CA GLY A 77 -9.68 6.79 -0.15
C GLY A 77 -10.94 6.06 0.28
N GLY A 78 -11.77 5.62 -0.67
CA GLY A 78 -12.96 4.80 -0.40
C GLY A 78 -12.61 3.44 0.21
N ALA A 79 -11.60 2.75 -0.34
CA ALA A 79 -11.15 1.48 0.21
C ALA A 79 -10.70 1.58 1.68
N ILE A 80 -10.08 2.70 2.07
CA ILE A 80 -9.64 2.96 3.45
C ILE A 80 -10.82 3.24 4.36
N ARG A 81 -11.80 4.04 3.92
CA ARG A 81 -12.90 4.48 4.78
C ARG A 81 -13.83 3.34 5.18
N ASP A 82 -13.98 2.30 4.39
CA ASP A 82 -14.83 1.16 4.74
C ASP A 82 -14.33 0.42 6.00
N PRO A 83 -13.08 -0.06 6.10
CA PRO A 83 -12.56 -0.60 7.36
C PRO A 83 -12.49 0.45 8.48
N LEU A 84 -12.25 1.72 8.13
CA LEU A 84 -12.23 2.82 9.09
C LEU A 84 -13.62 3.05 9.71
N SER A 85 -14.70 2.87 8.95
CA SER A 85 -16.07 2.87 9.49
C SER A 85 -16.25 1.75 10.52
N GLY A 86 -15.57 0.62 10.34
CA GLY A 86 -15.43 -0.45 11.32
C GLY A 86 -14.53 -0.13 12.51
N ARG A 87 -13.98 1.09 12.60
CA ARG A 87 -13.02 1.58 13.61
C ARG A 87 -11.70 0.81 13.60
N THR A 88 -11.27 0.26 12.46
CA THR A 88 -9.95 -0.35 12.30
C THR A 88 -8.97 0.61 11.63
N TYR A 89 -7.71 0.59 12.08
CA TYR A 89 -6.64 1.37 11.48
C TYR A 89 -6.11 0.66 10.26
N VAL A 90 -6.25 1.28 9.08
CA VAL A 90 -5.75 0.75 7.81
C VAL A 90 -4.25 0.99 7.71
N TYR A 91 -3.47 -0.08 7.51
CA TYR A 91 -2.00 -0.04 7.59
C TYR A 91 -1.29 -0.62 6.37
N GLN A 92 -1.99 -1.33 5.49
CA GLN A 92 -1.44 -1.90 4.26
C GLN A 92 -2.44 -1.77 3.11
N ALA A 93 -1.92 -1.50 1.91
CA ALA A 93 -2.68 -1.48 0.67
C ALA A 93 -2.03 -2.34 -0.42
N MET A 94 -2.87 -2.89 -1.28
CA MET A 94 -2.51 -3.57 -2.51
C MET A 94 -3.23 -2.90 -3.66
N ARG A 95 -2.52 -2.57 -4.74
CA ARG A 95 -3.11 -2.04 -5.97
C ARG A 95 -3.00 -3.06 -7.09
N VAL A 96 -4.14 -3.48 -7.63
CA VAL A 96 -4.21 -4.35 -8.80
C VAL A 96 -5.08 -3.68 -9.85
N THR A 97 -4.57 -3.54 -11.07
CA THR A 97 -5.27 -2.80 -12.12
C THR A 97 -5.27 -3.57 -13.43
N GLY A 98 -6.26 -3.31 -14.28
CA GLY A 98 -6.31 -3.79 -15.65
C GLY A 98 -6.18 -2.63 -16.63
N ALA A 99 -5.25 -2.72 -17.57
CA ALA A 99 -4.96 -1.69 -18.55
C ALA A 99 -4.73 -2.27 -19.94
N ALA A 100 -4.96 -1.45 -20.97
CA ALA A 100 -4.47 -1.72 -22.32
C ALA A 100 -2.99 -1.33 -22.43
N ASP A 101 -2.35 -1.65 -23.55
CA ASP A 101 -0.93 -1.40 -23.80
C ASP A 101 -0.59 0.10 -23.69
N PRO A 102 0.18 0.53 -22.68
CA PRO A 102 0.56 1.93 -22.50
C PRO A 102 1.70 2.37 -23.42
N THR A 103 2.28 1.48 -24.21
CA THR A 103 3.36 1.78 -25.17
C THR A 103 2.84 2.21 -26.53
N VAL A 104 1.52 2.09 -26.76
CA VAL A 104 0.85 2.55 -28.00
C VAL A 104 1.05 4.05 -28.19
N SER A 105 1.27 4.45 -29.44
CA SER A 105 1.49 5.86 -29.80
C SER A 105 0.25 6.73 -29.52
N VAL A 106 0.46 8.03 -29.30
CA VAL A 106 -0.65 8.97 -29.06
C VAL A 106 -1.55 9.07 -30.29
N GLU A 107 -0.97 8.94 -31.48
CA GLU A 107 -1.71 9.02 -32.75
C GLU A 107 -2.69 7.85 -32.94
N ASP A 108 -2.39 6.70 -32.33
CA ASP A 108 -3.23 5.50 -32.39
C ASP A 108 -4.31 5.46 -31.28
N THR A 109 -4.49 6.55 -30.55
CA THR A 109 -5.51 6.63 -29.51
C THR A 109 -6.91 6.58 -30.12
N LEU A 110 -7.76 5.70 -29.59
CA LEU A 110 -9.16 5.62 -29.99
C LEU A 110 -9.89 6.94 -29.71
N LYS A 111 -10.75 7.34 -30.65
CA LYS A 111 -11.59 8.52 -30.48
C LYS A 111 -12.45 8.42 -29.22
N GLY A 112 -12.52 9.48 -28.43
CA GLY A 112 -13.23 9.49 -27.14
C GLY A 112 -12.48 8.84 -25.98
N LYS A 113 -11.20 8.50 -26.15
CA LYS A 113 -10.33 7.93 -25.12
C LYS A 113 -9.15 8.83 -24.80
N LEU A 114 -8.63 8.70 -23.59
CA LEU A 114 -7.30 9.25 -23.26
C LEU A 114 -6.20 8.33 -23.82
N PRO A 115 -5.05 8.87 -24.22
CA PRO A 115 -3.88 8.06 -24.53
C PRO A 115 -3.55 7.12 -23.36
N GLN A 116 -3.32 5.84 -23.64
CA GLN A 116 -3.13 4.83 -22.59
C GLN A 116 -1.97 5.17 -21.66
N LYS A 117 -0.87 5.70 -22.19
CA LYS A 117 0.27 6.20 -21.39
C LYS A 117 -0.15 7.28 -20.40
N LYS A 118 -1.00 8.25 -20.81
CA LYS A 118 -1.52 9.31 -19.94
C LYS A 118 -2.42 8.73 -18.84
N LEU A 119 -3.28 7.80 -19.23
CA LEU A 119 -4.23 7.14 -18.33
C LEU A 119 -3.51 6.37 -17.22
N VAL A 120 -2.58 5.46 -17.56
CA VAL A 120 -1.88 4.65 -16.57
C VAL A 120 -0.98 5.48 -15.64
N ARG A 121 -0.30 6.50 -16.20
CA ARG A 121 0.55 7.40 -15.40
C ARG A 121 -0.28 8.28 -14.46
N GLY A 122 -1.37 8.85 -14.94
CA GLY A 122 -2.27 9.66 -14.15
C GLY A 122 -2.89 8.87 -13.00
N ALA A 123 -3.38 7.66 -13.28
CA ALA A 123 -3.94 6.77 -12.27
C ALA A 123 -2.90 6.35 -11.22
N ALA A 124 -1.69 5.96 -11.65
CA ALA A 124 -0.60 5.62 -10.73
C ALA A 124 -0.22 6.82 -9.84
N SER A 125 -0.14 8.02 -10.42
CA SER A 125 0.16 9.25 -9.67
C SER A 125 -0.92 9.59 -8.66
N GLY A 126 -2.20 9.47 -9.02
CA GLY A 126 -3.32 9.75 -8.12
C GLY A 126 -3.36 8.81 -6.92
N TYR A 127 -3.29 7.50 -7.18
CA TYR A 127 -3.32 6.49 -6.12
C TYR A 127 -2.09 6.61 -5.20
N SER A 128 -0.87 6.72 -5.76
CA SER A 128 0.35 6.84 -4.97
C SER A 128 0.39 8.13 -4.16
N SER A 129 -0.01 9.26 -4.75
CA SER A 129 -0.08 10.53 -4.03
C SER A 129 -1.01 10.44 -2.82
N TYR A 130 -2.18 9.84 -2.98
CA TYR A 130 -3.12 9.66 -1.87
C TYR A 130 -2.55 8.76 -0.76
N GLY A 131 -2.05 7.57 -1.14
CA GLY A 131 -1.48 6.61 -0.20
C GLY A 131 -0.26 7.15 0.54
N ASN A 132 0.64 7.82 -0.18
CA ASN A 132 1.86 8.41 0.39
C ASN A 132 1.51 9.53 1.39
N GLN A 133 0.54 10.40 1.06
CA GLN A 133 0.13 11.51 1.92
C GLN A 133 -0.62 11.05 3.18
N ILE A 134 -1.52 10.07 3.07
CA ILE A 134 -2.21 9.54 4.25
C ILE A 134 -1.27 8.74 5.17
N GLY A 135 -0.13 8.30 4.66
CA GLY A 135 0.81 7.48 5.41
C GLY A 135 0.39 6.02 5.49
N LEU A 136 0.00 5.46 4.33
CA LEU A 136 -0.37 4.07 4.16
C LEU A 136 0.67 3.35 3.31
N ALA A 137 1.23 2.27 3.83
CA ALA A 137 2.14 1.43 3.06
C ALA A 137 1.38 0.69 1.95
N THR A 138 1.77 0.93 0.69
CA THR A 138 1.30 0.14 -0.44
C THR A 138 2.30 -0.99 -0.68
N GLY A 139 2.05 -2.14 -0.06
CA GLY A 139 2.99 -3.27 -0.04
C GLY A 139 3.06 -4.07 -1.34
N TYR A 140 2.10 -3.87 -2.24
CA TYR A 140 2.06 -4.56 -3.53
C TYR A 140 1.36 -3.72 -4.59
N VAL A 141 1.95 -3.64 -5.79
CA VAL A 141 1.38 -2.93 -6.95
C VAL A 141 1.59 -3.75 -8.21
N LYS A 142 0.53 -3.98 -8.97
CA LYS A 142 0.60 -4.68 -10.26
C LYS A 142 -0.42 -4.11 -11.25
N GLU A 143 0.01 -3.88 -12.49
CA GLU A 143 -0.87 -3.71 -13.64
C GLU A 143 -0.90 -5.00 -14.46
N VAL A 144 -2.09 -5.46 -14.80
CA VAL A 144 -2.36 -6.59 -15.70
C VAL A 144 -2.81 -6.01 -17.04
N TYR A 145 -2.17 -6.43 -18.11
CA TYR A 145 -2.41 -5.88 -19.44
C TYR A 145 -3.24 -6.83 -20.30
N HIS A 146 -4.29 -6.30 -20.89
CA HIS A 146 -5.11 -6.99 -21.89
C HIS A 146 -5.66 -5.96 -22.87
N PRO A 147 -5.64 -6.22 -24.22
CA PRO A 147 -6.03 -5.22 -25.20
C PRO A 147 -7.45 -4.68 -24.99
N ASN A 148 -8.38 -5.50 -24.53
CA ASN A 148 -9.76 -5.09 -24.33
C ASN A 148 -9.98 -4.14 -23.15
N TYR A 149 -9.02 -3.95 -22.24
CA TYR A 149 -9.12 -2.88 -21.24
C TYR A 149 -9.02 -1.48 -21.85
N VAL A 150 -8.79 -1.36 -23.16
CA VAL A 150 -9.01 -0.11 -23.88
C VAL A 150 -10.48 0.34 -23.81
N ALA A 151 -11.41 -0.58 -23.66
CA ALA A 151 -12.83 -0.25 -23.45
C ALA A 151 -13.04 0.57 -22.18
N LYS A 152 -12.46 0.13 -21.08
CA LYS A 152 -12.44 0.86 -19.81
C LYS A 152 -11.45 0.22 -18.86
N ARG A 153 -10.58 1.04 -18.29
CA ARG A 153 -9.62 0.62 -17.28
C ARG A 153 -10.30 -0.02 -16.06
N MET A 154 -9.65 -1.01 -15.47
CA MET A 154 -9.98 -1.52 -14.15
C MET A 154 -9.01 -0.91 -13.12
N GLU A 155 -9.52 -0.22 -12.11
CA GLU A 155 -8.74 0.34 -11.01
C GLU A 155 -9.23 -0.25 -9.69
N ILE A 156 -8.40 -1.05 -9.01
CA ILE A 156 -8.74 -1.70 -7.74
C ILE A 156 -7.75 -1.26 -6.66
N GLY A 157 -8.29 -0.89 -5.51
CA GLY A 157 -7.56 -0.77 -4.26
C GLY A 157 -8.04 -1.83 -3.28
N ALA A 158 -7.11 -2.62 -2.71
CA ALA A 158 -7.40 -3.56 -1.64
C ALA A 158 -6.58 -3.19 -0.41
N VAL A 159 -7.19 -3.24 0.77
CA VAL A 159 -6.55 -2.75 2.01
C VAL A 159 -6.72 -3.72 3.16
N MET A 160 -5.82 -3.60 4.14
CA MET A 160 -5.86 -4.29 5.44
C MET A 160 -5.95 -3.26 6.55
N GLY A 161 -6.90 -3.45 7.47
CA GLY A 161 -7.05 -2.68 8.69
C GLY A 161 -7.06 -3.59 9.92
N ALA A 162 -6.68 -3.07 11.07
CA ALA A 162 -6.73 -3.82 12.32
C ALA A 162 -6.96 -2.93 13.55
N ALA A 163 -7.59 -3.48 14.57
CA ALA A 163 -7.78 -2.85 15.87
C ALA A 163 -7.95 -3.89 16.96
N PRO A 164 -7.62 -3.60 18.24
CA PRO A 164 -8.03 -4.42 19.35
C PRO A 164 -9.57 -4.52 19.38
N ARG A 165 -10.10 -5.72 19.46
CA ARG A 165 -11.56 -5.93 19.51
C ARG A 165 -12.21 -5.19 20.67
N ALA A 166 -11.53 -5.13 21.79
CA ALA A 166 -12.00 -4.43 23.01
C ALA A 166 -12.14 -2.91 22.83
N SER A 167 -11.52 -2.33 21.80
CA SER A 167 -11.62 -0.90 21.49
C SER A 167 -12.81 -0.54 20.62
N VAL A 168 -13.56 -1.52 20.11
CA VAL A 168 -14.67 -1.30 19.18
C VAL A 168 -15.97 -1.85 19.80
N ILE A 169 -16.98 -0.99 19.93
CA ILE A 169 -18.33 -1.41 20.30
C ILE A 169 -19.18 -1.66 19.07
N ARG A 170 -20.15 -2.57 19.17
CA ARG A 170 -21.13 -2.89 18.14
C ARG A 170 -22.52 -2.80 18.77
N GLU A 171 -23.12 -1.62 18.69
CA GLU A 171 -24.42 -1.35 19.26
C GLU A 171 -25.37 -0.84 18.19
N ASP A 172 -26.65 -1.14 18.33
CA ASP A 172 -27.67 -0.56 17.46
C ASP A 172 -27.96 0.90 17.86
N SER A 173 -28.47 1.65 16.90
CA SER A 173 -28.85 3.04 17.14
C SER A 173 -30.16 3.11 17.88
N ASP A 174 -30.23 3.89 18.96
CA ASP A 174 -31.41 4.08 19.77
C ASP A 174 -32.12 5.42 19.45
N PRO A 175 -33.44 5.50 19.56
CA PRO A 175 -34.15 6.79 19.45
C PRO A 175 -33.60 7.82 20.43
N GLY A 176 -33.21 8.96 19.91
CA GLY A 176 -32.54 10.03 20.64
C GLY A 176 -31.03 10.13 20.41
N ASP A 177 -30.41 9.10 19.86
CA ASP A 177 -28.98 9.17 19.47
C ASP A 177 -28.76 10.24 18.43
N ILE A 178 -27.57 10.84 18.47
CA ILE A 178 -27.18 11.93 17.61
C ILE A 178 -26.22 11.42 16.54
N ILE A 179 -26.42 11.89 15.32
CA ILE A 179 -25.49 11.63 14.22
C ILE A 179 -24.62 12.84 13.97
N ILE A 180 -23.31 12.64 14.07
CA ILE A 180 -22.30 13.64 13.83
C ILE A 180 -21.65 13.36 12.48
N LEU A 181 -21.62 14.37 11.60
CA LEU A 181 -20.84 14.39 10.38
C LEU A 181 -19.50 15.05 10.69
N LEU A 182 -18.40 14.33 10.36
CA LEU A 182 -17.05 14.84 10.58
C LEU A 182 -16.18 14.70 9.32
N GLY A 183 -15.17 15.55 9.22
CA GLY A 183 -14.19 15.52 8.14
C GLY A 183 -14.33 16.67 7.15
N GLY A 184 -14.34 16.37 5.86
CA GLY A 184 -14.41 17.34 4.78
C GLY A 184 -15.76 18.00 4.63
N ARG A 185 -15.77 19.10 3.87
CA ARG A 185 -17.01 19.84 3.55
C ARG A 185 -17.62 19.36 2.23
N THR A 186 -18.91 19.58 2.07
CA THR A 186 -19.69 19.15 0.91
C THR A 186 -19.52 20.10 -0.27
N GLY A 187 -19.26 19.56 -1.44
CA GLY A 187 -19.26 20.24 -2.75
C GLY A 187 -20.13 19.50 -3.75
N ARG A 188 -19.97 19.75 -5.05
CA ARG A 188 -20.69 19.06 -6.17
C ARG A 188 -20.02 17.76 -6.60
N ASP A 189 -19.27 17.14 -5.74
CA ASP A 189 -18.55 15.92 -6.06
C ASP A 189 -19.54 14.76 -6.25
N GLY A 190 -19.45 14.02 -7.35
CA GLY A 190 -20.22 12.79 -7.58
C GLY A 190 -21.73 12.97 -7.56
N CYS A 191 -22.27 14.15 -7.82
CA CYS A 191 -23.73 14.40 -7.83
C CYS A 191 -24.53 13.58 -8.87
N GLY A 192 -23.86 12.88 -9.78
CA GLY A 192 -24.44 11.86 -10.64
C GLY A 192 -24.82 10.56 -9.90
N GLY A 193 -24.42 10.42 -8.65
CA GLY A 193 -24.65 9.24 -7.82
C GLY A 193 -23.99 7.97 -8.34
N ALA A 194 -24.40 6.81 -7.81
CA ALA A 194 -23.92 5.49 -8.27
C ALA A 194 -24.13 5.28 -9.78
N THR A 195 -25.14 5.90 -10.35
CA THR A 195 -25.36 5.92 -11.80
C THR A 195 -24.25 6.63 -12.56
N GLY A 196 -23.56 7.61 -11.94
CA GLY A 196 -22.40 8.28 -12.51
C GLY A 196 -21.19 7.35 -12.65
N SER A 197 -20.88 6.57 -11.62
CA SER A 197 -19.77 5.60 -11.63
C SER A 197 -20.05 4.39 -12.52
N SER A 198 -21.34 4.06 -12.77
CA SER A 198 -21.80 2.95 -13.62
C SER A 198 -22.22 3.39 -15.01
N LYS A 199 -22.06 4.67 -15.38
CA LYS A 199 -22.37 5.15 -16.74
C LYS A 199 -21.56 4.44 -17.80
N VAL A 200 -22.20 4.24 -18.94
CA VAL A 200 -21.53 3.80 -20.17
C VAL A 200 -20.52 4.88 -20.59
N HIS A 201 -19.28 4.48 -20.81
CA HIS A 201 -18.31 5.38 -21.38
C HIS A 201 -18.65 5.63 -22.85
N THR A 202 -18.80 6.88 -23.23
CA THR A 202 -19.07 7.35 -24.61
C THR A 202 -18.00 8.31 -25.06
N GLU A 203 -17.95 8.62 -26.36
CA GLU A 203 -17.02 9.60 -26.90
C GLU A 203 -17.11 10.98 -26.22
N ALA A 204 -18.26 11.37 -25.67
CA ALA A 204 -18.49 12.64 -25.00
C ALA A 204 -18.20 12.60 -23.49
N SER A 205 -17.95 11.43 -22.91
CA SER A 205 -17.83 11.28 -21.43
C SER A 205 -16.70 12.10 -20.82
N ILE A 206 -15.56 12.21 -21.49
CA ILE A 206 -14.43 13.01 -21.03
C ILE A 206 -14.79 14.50 -20.92
N GLU A 207 -15.56 15.02 -21.86
CA GLU A 207 -15.95 16.42 -21.89
C GLU A 207 -17.06 16.75 -20.89
N THR A 208 -17.97 15.82 -20.66
CA THR A 208 -19.22 16.07 -19.90
C THR A 208 -19.12 15.69 -18.43
N CYS A 209 -18.25 14.74 -18.05
CA CYS A 209 -18.23 14.17 -16.70
C CYS A 209 -16.98 14.54 -15.86
N GLY A 210 -15.96 15.18 -16.45
CA GLY A 210 -14.69 15.44 -15.77
C GLY A 210 -14.81 16.32 -14.52
N ALA A 211 -15.77 17.23 -14.47
CA ALA A 211 -15.99 18.11 -13.33
C ALA A 211 -16.68 17.42 -12.13
N GLU A 212 -17.34 16.28 -12.35
CA GLU A 212 -18.05 15.52 -11.33
C GLU A 212 -17.19 14.47 -10.62
N VAL A 213 -15.99 14.19 -11.15
CA VAL A 213 -15.09 13.22 -10.50
C VAL A 213 -14.63 13.76 -9.16
N GLN A 214 -14.77 12.94 -8.14
CA GLN A 214 -14.36 13.27 -6.77
C GLN A 214 -12.87 13.55 -6.72
N LYS A 215 -12.48 14.49 -5.85
CA LYS A 215 -11.08 14.86 -5.60
C LYS A 215 -10.75 14.60 -4.16
N GLY A 216 -9.88 13.64 -3.93
CA GLY A 216 -9.47 13.19 -2.60
C GLY A 216 -8.65 14.24 -1.85
N ASN A 217 -8.77 14.21 -0.53
CA ASN A 217 -7.98 14.99 0.42
C ASN A 217 -7.39 14.07 1.50
N ALA A 218 -6.29 13.41 1.16
CA ALA A 218 -5.63 12.45 2.05
C ALA A 218 -5.25 13.02 3.43
N PRO A 219 -4.78 14.28 3.57
CA PRO A 219 -4.53 14.86 4.89
C PRO A 219 -5.76 14.93 5.80
N THR A 220 -6.96 15.14 5.26
CA THR A 220 -8.19 15.10 6.06
C THR A 220 -8.51 13.67 6.51
N GLU A 221 -8.37 12.69 5.63
CA GLU A 221 -8.59 11.29 6.00
C GLU A 221 -7.58 10.78 7.02
N ARG A 222 -6.32 11.23 6.96
CA ARG A 222 -5.30 10.96 8.00
C ARG A 222 -5.75 11.41 9.38
N LYS A 223 -6.37 12.58 9.50
CA LYS A 223 -6.90 13.07 10.78
C LYS A 223 -8.01 12.16 11.31
N ILE A 224 -8.90 11.68 10.44
CA ILE A 224 -9.95 10.74 10.82
C ILE A 224 -9.35 9.40 11.27
N GLN A 225 -8.33 8.89 10.55
CA GLN A 225 -7.62 7.68 10.98
C GLN A 225 -6.97 7.84 12.36
N ARG A 226 -6.35 8.98 12.63
CA ARG A 226 -5.76 9.28 13.94
C ARG A 226 -6.82 9.32 15.03
N LEU A 227 -7.93 10.00 14.77
CA LEU A 227 -9.06 10.10 15.71
C LEU A 227 -9.60 8.71 16.06
N PHE A 228 -9.91 7.89 15.06
CA PHE A 228 -10.51 6.57 15.26
C PHE A 228 -9.54 5.53 15.82
N ARG A 229 -8.23 5.76 15.74
CA ARG A 229 -7.21 4.91 16.36
C ARG A 229 -7.16 5.07 17.89
N ARG A 230 -7.74 6.15 18.41
CA ARG A 230 -7.85 6.41 19.85
C ARG A 230 -8.95 5.54 20.45
N GLU A 231 -8.57 4.71 21.44
CA GLU A 231 -9.50 3.77 22.10
C GLU A 231 -10.70 4.49 22.73
N GLU A 232 -10.44 5.62 23.41
CA GLU A 232 -11.47 6.43 24.07
C GLU A 232 -12.48 7.03 23.08
N VAL A 233 -12.09 7.24 21.83
CA VAL A 233 -12.98 7.71 20.76
C VAL A 233 -13.79 6.56 20.19
N SER A 234 -13.14 5.46 19.83
CA SER A 234 -13.82 4.31 19.21
C SER A 234 -14.88 3.70 20.14
N LYS A 235 -14.67 3.75 21.46
CA LYS A 235 -15.60 3.20 22.48
C LYS A 235 -16.89 4.01 22.68
N ILE A 236 -17.00 5.21 22.11
CA ILE A 236 -18.23 6.02 22.18
C ILE A 236 -18.97 6.10 20.85
N ILE A 237 -18.47 5.42 19.81
CA ILE A 237 -19.12 5.32 18.49
C ILE A 237 -19.94 4.03 18.44
N LYS A 238 -21.27 4.13 18.42
CA LYS A 238 -22.17 2.97 18.28
C LYS A 238 -22.12 2.37 16.89
N LYS A 239 -22.32 3.21 15.88
CA LYS A 239 -22.26 2.87 14.45
C LYS A 239 -21.52 3.95 13.68
N CYS A 240 -20.95 3.59 12.54
CA CYS A 240 -20.30 4.52 11.65
C CYS A 240 -20.50 4.10 10.18
N ASN A 241 -20.61 5.09 9.31
CA ASN A 241 -20.61 4.88 7.87
C ASN A 241 -19.75 5.93 7.18
N ASP A 242 -19.18 5.58 6.03
CA ASP A 242 -18.44 6.52 5.18
C ASP A 242 -19.38 7.21 4.19
N PHE A 243 -18.89 8.30 3.59
CA PHE A 243 -19.60 9.00 2.53
C PHE A 243 -19.10 8.53 1.16
N GLY A 244 -19.84 7.60 0.58
CA GLY A 244 -19.70 7.17 -0.80
C GLY A 244 -20.90 7.60 -1.65
N ALA A 245 -21.29 6.78 -2.61
CA ALA A 245 -22.42 7.00 -3.49
C ALA A 245 -23.71 7.25 -2.72
N GLY A 246 -24.43 8.29 -3.11
CA GLY A 246 -25.68 8.71 -2.46
C GLY A 246 -25.51 9.69 -1.29
N GLY A 247 -24.28 10.02 -0.91
CA GLY A 247 -23.97 11.09 0.05
C GLY A 247 -24.71 10.97 1.37
N VAL A 248 -25.28 12.08 1.85
CA VAL A 248 -26.06 12.15 3.10
C VAL A 248 -27.21 11.15 3.13
N SER A 249 -27.91 10.96 2.00
CA SER A 249 -29.07 10.07 1.90
C SER A 249 -28.72 8.61 2.21
N VAL A 250 -27.52 8.16 1.88
CA VAL A 250 -27.05 6.79 2.11
C VAL A 250 -26.21 6.71 3.37
N ALA A 251 -25.14 7.50 3.48
CA ALA A 251 -24.21 7.42 4.61
C ALA A 251 -24.89 7.64 5.97
N ILE A 252 -25.82 8.55 6.04
CA ILE A 252 -26.63 8.77 7.25
C ILE A 252 -27.88 7.89 7.23
N GLY A 253 -28.54 7.77 6.07
CA GLY A 253 -29.80 7.06 5.92
C GLY A 253 -29.75 5.57 6.31
N GLU A 254 -28.58 4.93 6.28
CA GLU A 254 -28.38 3.53 6.66
C GLU A 254 -28.04 3.31 8.15
N LEU A 255 -27.80 4.38 8.91
CA LEU A 255 -27.37 4.27 10.30
C LEU A 255 -28.47 3.89 11.28
N ALA A 256 -29.74 4.15 10.94
CA ALA A 256 -30.91 3.79 11.75
C ALA A 256 -32.17 3.69 10.91
N ASP A 257 -33.17 2.98 11.42
CA ASP A 257 -34.47 2.82 10.74
C ASP A 257 -35.24 4.15 10.65
N GLY A 258 -35.23 4.93 11.72
CA GLY A 258 -35.84 6.25 11.81
C GLY A 258 -34.81 7.35 11.98
N LEU A 259 -34.87 8.38 11.13
CA LEU A 259 -33.92 9.49 11.08
C LEU A 259 -34.59 10.79 10.68
N VAL A 260 -34.22 11.88 11.35
CA VAL A 260 -34.47 13.25 10.90
C VAL A 260 -33.15 13.96 10.69
N VAL A 261 -32.83 14.30 9.45
CA VAL A 261 -31.60 14.96 9.04
C VAL A 261 -31.87 16.42 8.75
N ASP A 262 -31.09 17.31 9.37
CA ASP A 262 -31.08 18.75 9.11
C ASP A 262 -29.95 19.09 8.12
N MET A 263 -30.29 19.18 6.83
CA MET A 263 -29.31 19.44 5.77
C MET A 263 -28.78 20.88 5.80
N ASP A 264 -29.44 21.81 6.50
CA ASP A 264 -28.91 23.17 6.67
C ASP A 264 -27.63 23.20 7.52
N LYS A 265 -27.45 22.19 8.40
CA LYS A 265 -26.27 22.00 9.24
C LYS A 265 -25.09 21.33 8.52
N VAL A 266 -25.30 20.72 7.35
CA VAL A 266 -24.25 20.05 6.59
C VAL A 266 -23.19 21.06 6.14
N PRO A 267 -21.91 20.90 6.52
CA PRO A 267 -20.85 21.83 6.14
C PRO A 267 -20.63 21.87 4.62
N LYS A 268 -20.44 23.06 4.08
CA LYS A 268 -20.35 23.35 2.64
C LYS A 268 -19.00 23.93 2.27
N LYS A 269 -18.42 23.50 1.13
CA LYS A 269 -17.21 24.09 0.56
C LYS A 269 -17.45 25.53 0.08
N TYR A 270 -18.66 25.80 -0.43
CA TYR A 270 -19.07 27.10 -0.97
C TYR A 270 -20.60 27.27 -0.91
N ALA A 271 -21.06 28.49 -1.05
CA ALA A 271 -22.49 28.79 -1.13
C ALA A 271 -23.09 28.34 -2.48
N GLY A 272 -24.42 28.16 -2.52
CA GLY A 272 -25.16 27.88 -3.75
C GLY A 272 -25.43 26.40 -4.03
N LEU A 273 -25.11 25.49 -3.10
CA LEU A 273 -25.57 24.10 -3.16
C LEU A 273 -27.06 24.04 -2.85
N ASP A 274 -27.81 23.31 -3.67
CA ASP A 274 -29.23 23.06 -3.43
C ASP A 274 -29.48 21.82 -2.55
N GLY A 275 -30.73 21.55 -2.23
CA GLY A 275 -31.10 20.42 -1.37
C GLY A 275 -30.78 19.06 -1.97
N THR A 276 -30.88 18.92 -3.30
CA THR A 276 -30.52 17.69 -4.00
C THR A 276 -29.03 17.44 -3.94
N GLU A 277 -28.23 18.46 -4.29
CA GLU A 277 -26.77 18.38 -4.23
C GLU A 277 -26.27 18.03 -2.82
N LEU A 278 -26.86 18.65 -1.78
CA LEU A 278 -26.53 18.34 -0.38
C LEU A 278 -26.89 16.89 0.00
N ALA A 279 -28.02 16.38 -0.50
CA ALA A 279 -28.49 15.05 -0.15
C ALA A 279 -27.68 13.93 -0.79
N ILE A 280 -27.15 14.13 -2.00
CA ILE A 280 -26.53 13.05 -2.79
C ILE A 280 -25.04 13.24 -3.09
N SER A 281 -24.44 14.39 -2.73
CA SER A 281 -23.01 14.64 -3.00
C SER A 281 -22.11 13.58 -2.35
N GLU A 282 -21.17 13.08 -3.15
CA GLU A 282 -20.14 12.12 -2.74
C GLU A 282 -18.83 12.80 -2.35
N SER A 283 -18.87 14.02 -1.79
CA SER A 283 -17.64 14.63 -1.28
C SER A 283 -16.97 13.71 -0.28
N GLN A 284 -15.71 13.37 -0.59
CA GLN A 284 -14.94 12.34 0.10
C GLN A 284 -14.39 12.82 1.45
N GLU A 285 -13.75 11.93 2.19
CA GLU A 285 -13.13 12.18 3.50
C GLU A 285 -14.13 12.71 4.54
N ARG A 286 -15.36 12.20 4.49
CA ARG A 286 -16.40 12.44 5.49
C ARG A 286 -16.81 11.11 6.12
N MET A 287 -17.14 11.17 7.42
CA MET A 287 -17.71 10.04 8.13
C MET A 287 -18.96 10.50 8.88
N ALA A 288 -19.93 9.60 9.02
CA ALA A 288 -21.09 9.79 9.89
C ALA A 288 -21.00 8.81 11.06
N VAL A 289 -21.04 9.31 12.28
CA VAL A 289 -20.99 8.51 13.50
C VAL A 289 -22.25 8.68 14.32
N VAL A 290 -22.71 7.58 14.93
CA VAL A 290 -23.82 7.56 15.90
C VAL A 290 -23.23 7.57 17.30
N VAL A 291 -23.61 8.55 18.10
CA VAL A 291 -23.18 8.68 19.48
C VAL A 291 -24.39 8.88 20.42
N ASP A 292 -24.26 8.39 21.65
CA ASP A 292 -25.23 8.69 22.72
C ASP A 292 -25.23 10.21 22.99
N PRO A 293 -26.38 10.85 23.24
CA PRO A 293 -26.48 12.27 23.53
C PRO A 293 -25.51 12.76 24.63
N LYS A 294 -25.21 11.92 25.62
CA LYS A 294 -24.28 12.26 26.72
C LYS A 294 -22.82 12.39 26.26
N ASP A 295 -22.46 11.76 25.16
CA ASP A 295 -21.10 11.67 24.65
C ASP A 295 -20.81 12.66 23.51
N VAL A 296 -21.81 13.44 23.06
CA VAL A 296 -21.69 14.38 21.92
C VAL A 296 -20.60 15.40 22.15
N ASP A 297 -20.65 16.15 23.26
CA ASP A 297 -19.66 17.19 23.55
C ASP A 297 -18.25 16.61 23.67
N THR A 298 -18.12 15.41 24.24
CA THR A 298 -16.85 14.68 24.36
C THR A 298 -16.30 14.32 22.99
N PHE A 299 -17.14 13.79 22.10
CA PHE A 299 -16.73 13.45 20.73
C PHE A 299 -16.32 14.68 19.93
N LEU A 300 -17.08 15.78 20.00
CA LEU A 300 -16.74 17.04 19.35
C LEU A 300 -15.40 17.59 19.85
N GLY A 301 -15.14 17.45 21.16
CA GLY A 301 -13.85 17.81 21.76
C GLY A 301 -12.68 17.01 21.17
N TYR A 302 -12.83 15.68 21.07
CA TYR A 302 -11.81 14.82 20.47
C TYR A 302 -11.56 15.14 18.99
N ALA A 303 -12.63 15.43 18.22
CA ALA A 303 -12.49 15.84 16.83
C ALA A 303 -11.71 17.15 16.70
N ALA A 304 -12.00 18.13 17.57
CA ALA A 304 -11.29 19.41 17.61
C ALA A 304 -9.80 19.22 17.95
N GLU A 305 -9.44 18.31 18.88
CA GLU A 305 -8.05 17.96 19.20
C GLU A 305 -7.27 17.45 17.97
N GLU A 306 -7.94 16.73 17.07
CA GLU A 306 -7.36 16.26 15.80
C GLU A 306 -7.50 17.26 14.65
N ASN A 307 -7.91 18.51 14.94
CA ASN A 307 -8.11 19.54 13.93
C ASN A 307 -9.12 19.13 12.85
N LEU A 308 -10.23 18.51 13.25
CA LEU A 308 -11.33 18.05 12.42
C LEU A 308 -12.60 18.84 12.68
N GLU A 309 -13.27 19.27 11.63
CA GLU A 309 -14.63 19.81 11.71
C GLU A 309 -15.61 18.66 11.96
N ALA A 310 -16.48 18.84 12.96
CA ALA A 310 -17.52 17.86 13.32
C ALA A 310 -18.80 18.61 13.71
N VAL A 311 -19.95 18.16 13.18
CA VAL A 311 -21.24 18.85 13.33
C VAL A 311 -22.36 17.82 13.55
N GLU A 312 -23.23 18.10 14.50
CA GLU A 312 -24.49 17.36 14.67
C GLU A 312 -25.42 17.65 13.48
N VAL A 313 -25.81 16.63 12.73
CA VAL A 313 -26.62 16.80 11.51
C VAL A 313 -27.95 16.03 11.54
N ALA A 314 -28.09 15.04 12.43
CA ALA A 314 -29.29 14.24 12.49
C ALA A 314 -29.58 13.70 13.90
N VAL A 315 -30.82 13.28 14.10
CA VAL A 315 -31.27 12.59 15.28
C VAL A 315 -32.00 11.31 14.90
N VAL A 316 -31.75 10.23 15.64
CA VAL A 316 -32.46 8.95 15.50
C VAL A 316 -33.86 9.07 16.11
N THR A 317 -34.88 8.58 15.41
CA THR A 317 -36.30 8.67 15.82
C THR A 317 -36.94 7.30 15.98
N LYS A 318 -38.05 7.24 16.74
CA LYS A 318 -38.84 6.00 16.90
C LYS A 318 -39.60 5.63 15.63
N GLU A 319 -40.05 6.62 14.86
CA GLU A 319 -40.76 6.39 13.63
C GLU A 319 -39.79 5.93 12.55
N PRO A 320 -39.99 4.75 11.91
CA PRO A 320 -39.08 4.19 10.93
C PRO A 320 -39.24 4.89 9.58
N ARG A 321 -38.73 6.10 9.50
CA ARG A 321 -38.77 6.95 8.30
C ARG A 321 -37.47 7.71 8.13
N LEU A 322 -37.00 7.84 6.90
CA LEU A 322 -35.95 8.76 6.55
C LEU A 322 -36.54 10.12 6.18
N VAL A 323 -36.28 11.12 6.99
CA VAL A 323 -36.75 12.49 6.77
C VAL A 323 -35.57 13.42 6.58
N LEU A 324 -35.48 14.08 5.41
CA LEU A 324 -34.49 15.11 5.15
C LEU A 324 -35.18 16.48 5.16
N LYS A 325 -34.67 17.42 5.97
CA LYS A 325 -35.14 18.81 6.08
C LYS A 325 -34.15 19.76 5.46
N TRP A 326 -34.66 20.70 4.66
CA TRP A 326 -33.87 21.77 4.06
C TRP A 326 -34.66 23.07 4.04
N ARG A 327 -34.08 24.15 4.55
CA ARG A 327 -34.72 25.48 4.69
C ARG A 327 -36.09 25.39 5.39
N GLY A 328 -36.13 24.59 6.46
CA GLY A 328 -37.33 24.41 7.27
C GLY A 328 -38.45 23.56 6.64
N LYS A 329 -38.19 22.94 5.49
CA LYS A 329 -39.17 22.07 4.79
C LYS A 329 -38.66 20.65 4.74
N GLU A 330 -39.58 19.69 4.84
CA GLU A 330 -39.31 18.30 4.51
C GLU A 330 -39.20 18.14 2.99
N VAL A 331 -38.04 17.76 2.50
CA VAL A 331 -37.79 17.55 1.07
C VAL A 331 -37.74 16.07 0.71
N VAL A 332 -37.51 15.20 1.71
CA VAL A 332 -37.62 13.74 1.63
C VAL A 332 -38.34 13.24 2.88
N ASN A 333 -39.31 12.34 2.70
CA ASN A 333 -40.02 11.67 3.80
C ASN A 333 -40.44 10.29 3.33
N LEU A 334 -39.56 9.28 3.52
CA LEU A 334 -39.75 7.90 3.02
C LEU A 334 -39.81 6.93 4.19
N SER A 335 -40.75 5.98 4.10
CA SER A 335 -40.79 4.90 5.10
C SER A 335 -39.66 3.91 4.93
N ARG A 336 -39.15 3.36 6.04
CA ARG A 336 -38.12 2.31 6.01
C ARG A 336 -38.60 1.10 5.21
N ALA A 337 -39.86 0.68 5.38
CA ALA A 337 -40.45 -0.41 4.61
C ALA A 337 -40.38 -0.21 3.10
N PHE A 338 -40.48 1.04 2.61
CA PHE A 338 -40.29 1.35 1.18
C PHE A 338 -38.79 1.26 0.78
N LEU A 339 -37.89 1.78 1.61
CA LEU A 339 -36.44 1.73 1.31
C LEU A 339 -35.95 0.28 1.29
N ASP A 340 -36.45 -0.58 2.16
CA ASP A 340 -36.07 -1.99 2.29
C ASP A 340 -36.56 -2.87 1.15
N THR A 341 -37.40 -2.37 0.24
CA THR A 341 -37.85 -3.12 -0.95
C THR A 341 -36.71 -3.36 -1.94
N ASN A 342 -35.61 -2.63 -1.85
CA ASN A 342 -34.48 -2.68 -2.79
C ASN A 342 -34.84 -2.44 -4.25
N GLY A 343 -35.97 -1.71 -4.49
CA GLY A 343 -36.46 -1.40 -5.81
C GLY A 343 -37.35 -2.48 -6.42
N ALA A 344 -37.57 -2.42 -7.74
CA ALA A 344 -38.38 -3.37 -8.48
C ALA A 344 -37.67 -4.73 -8.61
N HIS A 345 -38.42 -5.81 -8.40
CA HIS A 345 -37.91 -7.14 -8.67
C HIS A 345 -37.60 -7.28 -10.16
N GLN A 346 -36.37 -7.73 -10.46
CA GLN A 346 -35.88 -7.95 -11.81
C GLN A 346 -35.58 -9.43 -12.05
N GLU A 347 -36.02 -9.93 -13.18
CA GLU A 347 -35.74 -11.28 -13.63
C GLU A 347 -35.07 -11.25 -15.00
N THR A 348 -34.15 -12.18 -15.22
CA THR A 348 -33.50 -12.38 -16.50
C THR A 348 -33.25 -13.85 -16.77
N ASN A 349 -33.11 -14.19 -18.04
CA ASN A 349 -32.66 -15.51 -18.46
C ASN A 349 -31.16 -15.44 -18.72
N VAL A 350 -30.47 -16.55 -18.43
CA VAL A 350 -29.02 -16.68 -18.69
C VAL A 350 -28.81 -17.83 -19.64
N TYR A 351 -28.06 -17.57 -20.71
CA TYR A 351 -27.62 -18.59 -21.63
C TYR A 351 -26.08 -18.72 -21.54
N VAL A 352 -25.58 -19.89 -21.19
CA VAL A 352 -24.15 -20.15 -21.01
C VAL A 352 -23.69 -21.20 -22.00
N ASP A 353 -22.76 -20.82 -22.87
CA ASP A 353 -22.06 -21.75 -23.75
C ASP A 353 -20.90 -22.46 -23.06
N MET A 354 -20.63 -23.67 -23.49
CA MET A 354 -19.41 -24.38 -23.11
C MET A 354 -18.20 -23.70 -23.77
N PRO A 355 -17.07 -23.54 -23.02
CA PRO A 355 -15.85 -23.01 -23.63
C PRO A 355 -15.35 -23.96 -24.74
N VAL A 356 -14.82 -23.37 -25.82
CA VAL A 356 -14.27 -24.12 -26.96
C VAL A 356 -13.03 -24.85 -26.51
N LYS A 357 -13.02 -26.19 -26.61
CA LYS A 357 -11.94 -27.05 -26.10
C LYS A 357 -10.59 -26.80 -26.80
N GLU A 358 -10.63 -26.53 -28.10
CA GLU A 358 -9.45 -26.25 -28.93
C GLU A 358 -8.77 -24.94 -28.55
N ASP A 359 -9.54 -24.02 -27.95
CA ASP A 359 -9.06 -22.70 -27.49
C ASP A 359 -8.61 -22.70 -26.05
N ASN A 360 -8.57 -23.85 -25.39
CA ASN A 360 -8.16 -23.95 -23.98
C ASN A 360 -6.82 -23.25 -23.73
N TYR A 361 -6.88 -22.15 -23.02
CA TYR A 361 -5.72 -21.30 -22.72
C TYR A 361 -4.65 -22.01 -21.89
N LEU A 362 -5.03 -22.95 -21.03
CA LEU A 362 -4.09 -23.73 -20.22
C LEU A 362 -3.14 -24.61 -21.06
N ASN A 363 -3.48 -24.87 -22.32
CA ASN A 363 -2.65 -25.64 -23.25
C ASN A 363 -1.87 -24.76 -24.25
N LYS A 364 -1.99 -23.42 -24.14
CA LYS A 364 -1.31 -22.47 -25.02
C LYS A 364 -0.08 -21.87 -24.37
N VAL A 365 0.90 -21.48 -25.16
CA VAL A 365 1.98 -20.60 -24.73
C VAL A 365 1.39 -19.20 -24.58
N ALA A 366 1.55 -18.59 -23.41
CA ALA A 366 0.90 -17.31 -23.10
C ALA A 366 1.42 -16.14 -23.95
N VAL A 367 2.68 -16.18 -24.35
CA VAL A 367 3.35 -15.10 -25.10
C VAL A 367 3.50 -15.48 -26.57
N PRO A 368 2.76 -14.87 -27.51
CA PRO A 368 2.81 -15.25 -28.95
C PRO A 368 4.21 -15.19 -29.57
N ALA A 369 5.02 -14.19 -29.19
CA ALA A 369 6.39 -14.06 -29.70
C ALA A 369 7.32 -15.21 -29.28
N VAL A 370 7.02 -15.89 -28.18
CA VAL A 370 7.72 -17.11 -27.75
C VAL A 370 7.39 -18.25 -28.71
N GLU A 371 6.13 -18.44 -29.06
CA GLU A 371 5.72 -19.45 -30.03
C GLU A 371 6.41 -19.28 -31.40
N GLU A 372 6.50 -18.02 -31.88
CA GLU A 372 7.21 -17.69 -33.12
C GLU A 372 8.71 -17.99 -33.06
N ALA A 373 9.36 -17.76 -31.92
CA ALA A 373 10.77 -18.05 -31.73
C ALA A 373 11.01 -19.58 -31.65
N LEU A 374 10.19 -20.31 -30.93
CA LEU A 374 10.26 -21.76 -30.79
C LEU A 374 10.04 -22.46 -32.13
N ALA A 375 9.16 -21.94 -33.00
CA ALA A 375 8.96 -22.46 -34.36
C ALA A 375 10.22 -22.35 -35.23
N LYS A 376 11.18 -21.49 -34.84
CA LYS A 376 12.50 -21.32 -35.49
C LYS A 376 13.64 -22.00 -34.76
N ASP A 377 13.35 -22.82 -33.75
CA ASP A 377 14.32 -23.42 -32.81
C ASP A 377 15.24 -22.41 -32.13
N ASP A 378 14.80 -21.14 -31.97
CA ASP A 378 15.56 -20.08 -31.32
C ASP A 378 15.11 -19.88 -29.86
N VAL A 379 15.62 -20.72 -28.96
CA VAL A 379 15.31 -20.68 -27.53
C VAL A 379 15.83 -19.38 -26.86
N LYS A 380 16.97 -18.83 -27.33
CA LYS A 380 17.48 -17.56 -26.82
C LYS A 380 16.49 -16.42 -27.12
N ALA A 381 16.02 -16.34 -28.35
CA ALA A 381 15.00 -15.36 -28.72
C ALA A 381 13.69 -15.56 -27.94
N ALA A 382 13.28 -16.80 -27.69
CA ALA A 382 12.11 -17.12 -26.88
C ALA A 382 12.23 -16.59 -25.44
N ILE A 383 13.37 -16.84 -24.76
CA ILE A 383 13.62 -16.32 -23.40
C ILE A 383 13.54 -14.79 -23.36
N LEU A 384 14.19 -14.12 -24.31
CA LEU A 384 14.21 -12.65 -24.35
C LEU A 384 12.83 -12.07 -24.70
N ALA A 385 12.08 -12.70 -25.59
CA ALA A 385 10.73 -12.30 -25.95
C ALA A 385 9.77 -12.42 -24.77
N GLU A 386 9.85 -13.50 -24.01
CA GLU A 386 9.04 -13.69 -22.81
C GLU A 386 9.32 -12.66 -21.75
N LEU A 387 10.59 -12.42 -21.43
CA LEU A 387 10.98 -11.40 -20.45
C LEU A 387 10.56 -9.99 -20.85
N ASN A 388 10.40 -9.71 -22.14
CA ASN A 388 9.96 -8.42 -22.68
C ASN A 388 8.44 -8.31 -22.86
N ASP A 389 7.65 -9.35 -22.54
CA ASP A 389 6.19 -9.27 -22.59
C ASP A 389 5.64 -8.32 -21.53
N LEU A 390 4.52 -7.62 -21.81
CA LEU A 390 3.93 -6.63 -20.91
C LEU A 390 3.51 -7.22 -19.55
N ASN A 391 3.02 -8.46 -19.52
CA ASN A 391 2.61 -9.11 -18.27
C ASN A 391 3.77 -9.79 -17.53
N VAL A 392 4.95 -9.89 -18.15
CA VAL A 392 6.15 -10.50 -17.58
C VAL A 392 7.20 -9.45 -17.17
N CYS A 393 7.36 -8.38 -17.95
CA CYS A 393 8.41 -7.38 -17.76
C CYS A 393 8.31 -6.64 -16.41
N SER A 394 9.41 -5.99 -16.04
CA SER A 394 9.52 -5.22 -14.81
C SER A 394 8.54 -4.05 -14.76
N GLN A 395 7.83 -3.94 -13.66
CA GLN A 395 7.00 -2.79 -13.31
C GLN A 395 7.65 -1.92 -12.21
N LYS A 396 8.97 -2.05 -12.00
CA LYS A 396 9.68 -1.39 -10.90
C LYS A 396 9.49 0.13 -10.91
N GLY A 397 9.55 0.78 -12.07
CA GLY A 397 9.33 2.22 -12.18
C GLY A 397 7.93 2.67 -11.76
N LEU A 398 6.92 1.83 -11.98
CA LEU A 398 5.57 2.03 -11.44
C LEU A 398 5.56 1.84 -9.91
N VAL A 399 6.09 0.72 -9.43
CA VAL A 399 6.02 0.32 -8.01
C VAL A 399 6.75 1.32 -7.11
N GLU A 400 7.88 1.88 -7.55
CA GLU A 400 8.66 2.85 -6.79
C GLU A 400 7.96 4.23 -6.61
N MET A 401 6.79 4.44 -7.20
CA MET A 401 5.96 5.63 -6.92
C MET A 401 5.22 5.53 -5.58
N PHE A 402 5.09 4.32 -5.03
CA PHE A 402 4.27 4.01 -3.85
C PHE A 402 5.13 3.75 -2.63
N ASP A 403 4.87 4.44 -1.53
CA ASP A 403 5.52 4.16 -0.25
C ASP A 403 5.10 2.77 0.25
N SER A 404 6.07 1.89 0.42
CA SER A 404 5.84 0.53 0.91
C SER A 404 6.38 0.31 2.33
N SER A 405 7.02 1.30 2.94
CA SER A 405 7.77 1.16 4.19
C SER A 405 7.16 1.87 5.39
N ILE A 406 6.28 2.86 5.18
CA ILE A 406 5.66 3.62 6.27
C ILE A 406 4.89 2.70 7.22
N GLY A 407 4.86 3.03 8.50
CA GLY A 407 4.30 2.19 9.56
C GLY A 407 5.28 1.17 10.12
N ALA A 408 6.50 1.04 9.54
CA ALA A 408 7.55 0.11 9.99
C ALA A 408 7.05 -1.32 10.20
N GLY A 409 6.08 -1.75 9.39
CA GLY A 409 5.43 -3.05 9.53
C GLY A 409 5.56 -3.97 8.30
N SER A 410 5.99 -3.46 7.16
CA SER A 410 6.13 -4.27 5.93
C SER A 410 7.24 -5.31 6.09
N VAL A 411 6.86 -6.58 6.15
CA VAL A 411 7.80 -7.71 6.20
C VAL A 411 8.48 -7.89 4.86
N TYR A 412 7.71 -7.75 3.77
CA TYR A 412 8.23 -7.70 2.42
C TYR A 412 8.29 -6.27 1.89
N MET A 413 9.41 -5.92 1.29
CA MET A 413 9.48 -4.83 0.31
C MET A 413 9.10 -5.39 -1.07
N PRO A 414 8.47 -4.60 -1.96
CA PRO A 414 7.96 -5.09 -3.25
C PRO A 414 9.00 -5.76 -4.15
N TYR A 415 10.26 -5.36 -4.03
CA TYR A 415 11.39 -5.96 -4.72
C TYR A 415 12.48 -6.34 -3.73
N GLY A 416 12.90 -7.60 -3.73
CA GLY A 416 13.87 -8.16 -2.81
C GLY A 416 15.19 -8.58 -3.43
N GLY A 417 16.07 -9.09 -2.58
CA GLY A 417 17.42 -9.51 -2.89
C GLY A 417 18.45 -8.38 -2.77
N LYS A 418 19.73 -8.73 -2.93
CA LYS A 418 20.87 -7.82 -2.88
C LYS A 418 20.76 -6.64 -3.86
N TYR A 419 20.20 -6.91 -5.04
CA TYR A 419 19.98 -5.92 -6.10
C TYR A 419 18.55 -5.36 -6.13
N GLN A 420 17.67 -5.79 -5.22
CA GLN A 420 16.26 -5.39 -5.14
C GLN A 420 15.53 -5.53 -6.49
N LEU A 421 15.61 -6.72 -7.09
CA LEU A 421 15.04 -7.01 -8.42
C LEU A 421 14.09 -8.22 -8.46
N THR A 422 13.98 -9.01 -7.38
CA THR A 422 12.98 -10.08 -7.31
C THR A 422 11.64 -9.52 -6.85
N GLU A 423 10.64 -9.60 -7.72
CA GLU A 423 9.25 -9.20 -7.42
C GLU A 423 8.67 -10.12 -6.34
N THR A 424 8.00 -9.55 -5.34
CA THR A 424 7.15 -10.32 -4.42
C THR A 424 5.78 -10.56 -5.06
N GLN A 425 5.06 -11.59 -4.60
CA GLN A 425 3.73 -11.92 -5.09
C GLN A 425 2.65 -11.76 -4.01
N THR A 426 3.08 -11.49 -2.78
CA THR A 426 2.23 -11.40 -1.60
C THR A 426 2.63 -10.18 -0.79
N MET A 427 1.65 -9.42 -0.34
CA MET A 427 1.84 -8.36 0.64
C MET A 427 1.88 -8.99 2.03
N VAL A 428 2.96 -8.80 2.78
CA VAL A 428 3.14 -9.36 4.13
C VAL A 428 3.52 -8.24 5.09
N ALA A 429 2.76 -8.09 6.17
CA ALA A 429 2.99 -7.04 7.14
C ALA A 429 2.66 -7.47 8.57
N LYS A 430 3.34 -6.87 9.54
CA LYS A 430 3.04 -7.03 10.97
C LYS A 430 1.76 -6.30 11.34
N LEU A 431 1.03 -6.83 12.31
CA LEU A 431 -0.10 -6.09 12.88
C LEU A 431 0.38 -4.77 13.53
N PRO A 432 -0.39 -3.68 13.37
CA PRO A 432 0.04 -2.34 13.77
C PRO A 432 -0.18 -2.09 15.27
N VAL A 433 0.36 -2.95 16.15
CA VAL A 433 0.29 -2.78 17.59
C VAL A 433 0.98 -1.49 18.01
N LEU A 434 0.32 -0.68 18.85
CA LEU A 434 0.88 0.59 19.33
C LEU A 434 1.95 0.35 20.40
N LYS A 435 1.72 -0.59 21.30
CA LYS A 435 2.63 -0.94 22.40
C LYS A 435 3.01 -2.41 22.35
N GLY A 436 4.27 -2.70 22.69
CA GLY A 436 4.78 -4.06 22.67
C GLY A 436 5.14 -4.57 21.27
N LYS A 437 5.28 -5.88 21.16
CA LYS A 437 5.64 -6.57 19.93
C LYS A 437 4.77 -7.80 19.72
N THR A 438 4.46 -8.12 18.46
CA THR A 438 3.80 -9.38 18.09
C THR A 438 4.56 -10.05 16.95
N ASP A 439 4.57 -11.37 16.95
CA ASP A 439 5.10 -12.21 15.87
C ASP A 439 4.04 -12.50 14.78
N VAL A 440 2.84 -11.97 14.95
CA VAL A 440 1.73 -12.15 14.00
C VAL A 440 1.88 -11.23 12.81
N VAL A 441 1.76 -11.81 11.63
CA VAL A 441 1.73 -11.10 10.35
C VAL A 441 0.43 -11.36 9.63
N THR A 442 -0.03 -10.39 8.86
CA THR A 442 -1.12 -10.53 7.92
C THR A 442 -0.57 -10.61 6.50
N MET A 443 -1.24 -11.37 5.68
CA MET A 443 -0.86 -11.61 4.29
C MET A 443 -2.05 -11.33 3.38
N MET A 444 -1.77 -10.73 2.22
CA MET A 444 -2.74 -10.61 1.14
C MET A 444 -2.07 -10.88 -0.20
N SER A 445 -2.72 -11.67 -1.02
CA SER A 445 -2.31 -11.93 -2.41
C SER A 445 -3.51 -11.79 -3.33
N TYR A 446 -3.27 -11.74 -4.63
CA TYR A 446 -4.34 -11.80 -5.62
C TYR A 446 -4.10 -12.91 -6.64
N GLY A 447 -5.19 -13.36 -7.27
CA GLY A 447 -5.15 -14.25 -8.43
C GLY A 447 -6.08 -13.72 -9.52
N PHE A 448 -5.59 -13.68 -10.75
CA PHE A 448 -6.35 -13.30 -11.93
C PHE A 448 -5.52 -13.41 -13.21
N ASP A 449 -6.08 -14.05 -14.22
CA ASP A 449 -5.55 -14.06 -15.60
C ASP A 449 -6.66 -13.69 -16.59
N PRO A 450 -6.54 -12.53 -17.30
CA PRO A 450 -7.58 -12.07 -18.21
C PRO A 450 -7.75 -12.92 -19.46
N TYR A 451 -6.70 -13.61 -19.90
CA TYR A 451 -6.75 -14.48 -21.08
C TYR A 451 -7.43 -15.82 -20.76
N LEU A 452 -7.13 -16.39 -19.58
CA LEU A 452 -7.83 -17.58 -19.08
C LEU A 452 -9.33 -17.28 -18.89
N SER A 453 -9.64 -16.13 -18.25
CA SER A 453 -11.02 -15.70 -18.04
C SER A 453 -11.75 -15.42 -19.35
N SER A 454 -11.06 -14.92 -20.38
CA SER A 454 -11.64 -14.69 -21.71
C SER A 454 -11.99 -15.98 -22.42
N TRP A 455 -11.21 -17.04 -22.22
CA TRP A 455 -11.55 -18.36 -22.72
C TRP A 455 -12.72 -18.99 -21.96
N SER A 456 -12.65 -18.95 -20.63
CA SER A 456 -13.67 -19.53 -19.74
C SER A 456 -13.74 -18.75 -18.43
N PRO A 457 -14.78 -17.91 -18.21
CA PRO A 457 -14.96 -17.24 -16.93
C PRO A 457 -15.06 -18.19 -15.72
N TYR A 458 -15.61 -19.38 -15.94
CA TYR A 458 -15.69 -20.44 -14.93
C TYR A 458 -14.32 -20.93 -14.48
N HIS A 459 -13.45 -21.33 -15.42
CA HIS A 459 -12.06 -21.70 -15.10
C HIS A 459 -11.27 -20.50 -14.59
N GLY A 460 -11.47 -19.31 -15.17
CA GLY A 460 -10.85 -18.09 -14.73
C GLY A 460 -11.05 -17.82 -13.24
N ALA A 461 -12.27 -17.99 -12.74
CA ALA A 461 -12.60 -17.82 -11.33
C ALA A 461 -11.96 -18.92 -10.44
N ILE A 462 -12.01 -20.18 -10.86
CA ILE A 462 -11.37 -21.30 -10.11
C ILE A 462 -9.87 -21.07 -9.96
N TYR A 463 -9.21 -20.70 -11.07
CA TYR A 463 -7.76 -20.48 -11.05
C TYR A 463 -7.37 -19.16 -10.39
N ALA A 464 -8.21 -18.14 -10.42
CA ALA A 464 -7.99 -16.92 -9.63
C ALA A 464 -7.93 -17.23 -8.13
N ILE A 465 -8.85 -18.05 -7.62
CA ILE A 465 -8.86 -18.51 -6.23
C ILE A 465 -7.61 -19.36 -5.96
N THR A 466 -7.35 -20.36 -6.80
CA THR A 466 -6.20 -21.27 -6.62
C THR A 466 -4.88 -20.50 -6.65
N GLU A 467 -4.68 -19.58 -7.60
CA GLU A 467 -3.47 -18.76 -7.72
C GLU A 467 -3.25 -17.89 -6.49
N SER A 468 -4.31 -17.22 -6.00
CA SER A 468 -4.19 -16.44 -4.77
C SER A 468 -3.77 -17.27 -3.56
N MET A 469 -4.26 -18.52 -3.46
CA MET A 469 -3.84 -19.46 -2.42
C MET A 469 -2.37 -19.90 -2.58
N VAL A 470 -1.94 -20.24 -3.80
CA VAL A 470 -0.55 -20.65 -4.08
C VAL A 470 0.43 -19.57 -3.65
N LYS A 471 0.13 -18.30 -3.93
CA LYS A 471 0.96 -17.15 -3.53
C LYS A 471 1.08 -17.03 -2.00
N ILE A 472 0.02 -17.26 -1.25
CA ILE A 472 0.05 -17.30 0.22
C ILE A 472 0.96 -18.44 0.71
N VAL A 473 0.78 -19.65 0.18
CA VAL A 473 1.59 -20.82 0.56
C VAL A 473 3.06 -20.64 0.20
N ALA A 474 3.36 -20.09 -0.99
CA ALA A 474 4.73 -19.82 -1.43
C ALA A 474 5.46 -18.82 -0.52
N ALA A 475 4.74 -17.92 0.13
CA ALA A 475 5.29 -16.99 1.11
C ALA A 475 5.40 -17.55 2.54
N GLY A 476 4.87 -18.75 2.80
CA GLY A 476 4.90 -19.40 4.11
C GLY A 476 3.62 -19.29 4.92
N GLY A 477 2.51 -18.87 4.30
CA GLY A 477 1.20 -18.78 4.92
C GLY A 477 0.51 -20.14 5.07
N ASP A 478 -0.60 -20.14 5.79
CA ASP A 478 -1.45 -21.29 6.07
C ASP A 478 -2.76 -21.22 5.28
N TYR A 479 -2.83 -21.95 4.16
CA TYR A 479 -4.00 -21.91 3.30
C TYR A 479 -5.31 -22.20 4.04
N SER A 480 -5.29 -23.02 5.09
CA SER A 480 -6.49 -23.46 5.80
C SER A 480 -7.22 -22.33 6.55
N LYS A 481 -6.54 -21.20 6.75
CA LYS A 481 -7.07 -20.01 7.42
C LYS A 481 -7.48 -18.90 6.47
N ILE A 482 -7.29 -19.09 5.18
CA ILE A 482 -7.58 -18.07 4.17
C ILE A 482 -9.07 -17.70 4.20
N ARG A 483 -9.32 -16.39 4.07
CA ARG A 483 -10.61 -15.80 3.75
C ARG A 483 -10.45 -14.97 2.48
N PHE A 484 -11.45 -15.04 1.60
CA PHE A 484 -11.40 -14.32 0.34
C PHE A 484 -12.29 -13.08 0.38
N THR A 485 -11.94 -12.13 -0.49
CA THR A 485 -12.83 -11.09 -1.00
C THR A 485 -12.62 -10.99 -2.51
N PHE A 486 -13.71 -10.85 -3.25
CA PHE A 486 -13.65 -10.89 -4.71
C PHE A 486 -13.94 -9.52 -5.32
N GLN A 487 -13.26 -9.23 -6.44
CA GLN A 487 -13.60 -8.13 -7.32
C GLN A 487 -14.10 -8.66 -8.63
N GLU A 488 -15.33 -8.33 -8.95
CA GLU A 488 -15.93 -8.66 -10.25
C GLU A 488 -15.96 -7.42 -11.15
N TYR A 489 -15.66 -7.63 -12.44
CA TYR A 489 -15.75 -6.59 -13.45
C TYR A 489 -16.12 -7.20 -14.80
N PHE A 490 -17.32 -6.87 -15.29
CA PHE A 490 -17.87 -7.43 -16.50
C PHE A 490 -18.36 -6.34 -17.45
N ARG A 491 -18.59 -6.76 -18.69
CA ARG A 491 -19.26 -5.97 -19.72
C ARG A 491 -20.64 -5.47 -19.26
N ARG A 492 -21.16 -4.45 -19.92
CA ARG A 492 -22.50 -3.93 -19.62
C ARG A 492 -23.54 -5.03 -19.80
N MET A 493 -24.36 -5.22 -18.80
CA MET A 493 -25.54 -6.10 -18.87
C MET A 493 -26.66 -5.43 -19.65
N THR A 494 -27.38 -6.22 -20.42
CA THR A 494 -28.60 -5.83 -21.19
C THR A 494 -29.66 -6.91 -20.99
N GLU A 495 -30.76 -6.86 -21.79
CA GLU A 495 -31.76 -7.91 -21.80
C GLU A 495 -31.32 -9.19 -22.55
N ASP A 496 -30.15 -9.14 -23.20
CA ASP A 496 -29.58 -10.27 -23.92
C ASP A 496 -29.10 -11.35 -22.93
N PRO A 497 -29.68 -12.58 -22.96
CA PRO A 497 -29.30 -13.66 -22.06
C PRO A 497 -27.82 -14.09 -22.14
N GLU A 498 -27.19 -13.94 -23.31
CA GLU A 498 -25.76 -14.30 -23.48
C GLU A 498 -24.85 -13.35 -22.74
N ARG A 499 -25.22 -12.08 -22.57
CA ARG A 499 -24.37 -11.14 -21.82
C ARG A 499 -24.25 -11.48 -20.34
N TRP A 500 -25.27 -12.14 -19.76
CA TRP A 500 -25.27 -12.62 -18.39
C TRP A 500 -24.44 -13.89 -18.15
N SER A 501 -24.01 -14.57 -19.25
CA SER A 501 -23.22 -15.80 -19.16
C SER A 501 -21.92 -15.60 -18.38
N GLN A 502 -21.20 -14.48 -18.61
CA GLN A 502 -19.90 -14.25 -18.03
C GLN A 502 -19.92 -14.13 -16.50
N PRO A 503 -20.71 -13.22 -15.89
CA PRO A 503 -20.77 -13.15 -14.42
C PRO A 503 -21.35 -14.43 -13.81
N PHE A 504 -22.33 -15.06 -14.46
CA PHE A 504 -22.90 -16.30 -13.95
C PHE A 504 -21.88 -17.46 -13.95
N ALA A 505 -21.13 -17.66 -15.04
CA ALA A 505 -20.10 -18.69 -15.13
C ALA A 505 -18.96 -18.43 -14.14
N ALA A 506 -18.53 -17.17 -13.99
CA ALA A 506 -17.50 -16.80 -13.00
C ALA A 506 -17.94 -17.10 -11.57
N LEU A 507 -19.17 -16.75 -11.21
CA LEU A 507 -19.73 -17.05 -9.88
C LEU A 507 -19.87 -18.57 -9.63
N LEU A 508 -20.26 -19.36 -10.65
CA LEU A 508 -20.28 -20.81 -10.53
C LEU A 508 -18.89 -21.38 -10.28
N GLY A 509 -17.87 -20.92 -11.00
CA GLY A 509 -16.50 -21.32 -10.78
C GLY A 509 -15.98 -20.94 -9.39
N ALA A 510 -16.30 -19.72 -8.95
CA ALA A 510 -15.98 -19.28 -7.61
C ALA A 510 -16.70 -20.10 -6.52
N TYR A 511 -17.96 -20.46 -6.75
CA TYR A 511 -18.70 -21.34 -5.86
C TYR A 511 -18.05 -22.71 -5.74
N ASP A 512 -17.72 -23.33 -6.87
CA ASP A 512 -17.08 -24.66 -6.90
C ASP A 512 -15.74 -24.67 -6.16
N ALA A 513 -14.89 -23.68 -6.40
CA ALA A 513 -13.60 -23.58 -5.75
C ALA A 513 -13.74 -23.36 -4.23
N GLN A 514 -14.63 -22.48 -3.79
CA GLN A 514 -14.87 -22.25 -2.37
C GLN A 514 -15.37 -23.52 -1.67
N MET A 515 -16.32 -24.21 -2.27
CA MET A 515 -16.85 -25.46 -1.72
C MET A 515 -15.79 -26.57 -1.74
N GLY A 516 -15.03 -26.67 -2.81
CA GLY A 516 -13.98 -27.68 -2.97
C GLY A 516 -12.83 -27.53 -1.98
N TYR A 517 -12.38 -26.30 -1.75
CA TYR A 517 -11.35 -26.00 -0.75
C TYR A 517 -11.90 -25.87 0.68
N GLY A 518 -13.21 -25.71 0.83
CA GLY A 518 -13.82 -25.44 2.14
C GLY A 518 -13.45 -24.05 2.71
N LEU A 519 -13.14 -23.09 1.84
CA LEU A 519 -12.67 -21.74 2.19
C LEU A 519 -13.62 -20.68 1.63
N PRO A 520 -14.26 -19.87 2.49
CA PRO A 520 -15.25 -18.91 2.04
C PRO A 520 -14.67 -17.56 1.63
N SER A 521 -15.33 -16.95 0.66
CA SER A 521 -15.31 -15.50 0.50
C SER A 521 -16.32 -14.88 1.47
N ILE A 522 -15.91 -13.84 2.19
CA ILE A 522 -16.75 -13.13 3.16
C ILE A 522 -17.07 -11.70 2.75
N GLY A 523 -16.68 -11.32 1.54
CA GLY A 523 -16.99 -10.03 0.93
C GLY A 523 -16.66 -9.98 -0.54
N GLY A 524 -16.95 -8.85 -1.14
CA GLY A 524 -16.70 -8.60 -2.55
C GLY A 524 -17.28 -7.29 -3.03
N LYS A 525 -16.95 -6.95 -4.26
CA LYS A 525 -17.43 -5.79 -4.99
C LYS A 525 -17.64 -6.15 -6.45
N ASP A 526 -18.65 -5.60 -7.08
CA ASP A 526 -18.95 -5.83 -8.50
C ASP A 526 -18.99 -4.53 -9.31
N SER A 527 -18.79 -4.66 -10.62
CA SER A 527 -19.00 -3.61 -11.62
C SER A 527 -19.41 -4.23 -12.95
N MET A 528 -20.54 -3.77 -13.49
CA MET A 528 -21.11 -4.29 -14.73
C MET A 528 -21.17 -3.20 -15.83
N SER A 529 -20.11 -2.39 -15.94
CA SER A 529 -20.07 -1.22 -16.83
C SER A 529 -18.92 -1.22 -17.84
N GLY A 530 -18.30 -2.39 -18.05
CA GLY A 530 -17.07 -2.55 -18.82
C GLY A 530 -17.25 -2.63 -20.34
N THR A 531 -17.99 -1.69 -20.94
CA THR A 531 -18.22 -1.64 -22.39
C THR A 531 -17.95 -0.24 -22.92
N PHE A 532 -17.29 -0.17 -24.09
CA PHE A 532 -17.14 1.03 -24.90
C PHE A 532 -17.38 0.70 -26.35
N ASN A 533 -18.46 1.27 -26.92
CA ASN A 533 -18.97 0.90 -28.25
C ASN A 533 -19.16 -0.63 -28.35
N ASP A 534 -18.42 -1.28 -29.25
CA ASP A 534 -18.47 -2.73 -29.47
C ASP A 534 -17.35 -3.50 -28.73
N ILE A 535 -16.55 -2.82 -27.91
CA ILE A 535 -15.46 -3.43 -27.16
C ILE A 535 -15.91 -3.67 -25.73
N ASP A 536 -15.86 -4.92 -25.30
CA ASP A 536 -16.12 -5.34 -23.93
C ASP A 536 -14.78 -5.63 -23.22
N VAL A 537 -14.66 -5.26 -21.94
CA VAL A 537 -13.53 -5.66 -21.09
C VAL A 537 -13.45 -7.19 -20.97
N PRO A 538 -12.28 -7.78 -20.69
CA PRO A 538 -12.22 -9.21 -20.42
C PRO A 538 -13.07 -9.54 -19.18
N PRO A 539 -13.76 -10.69 -19.15
CA PRO A 539 -14.48 -11.12 -17.96
C PRO A 539 -13.52 -11.19 -16.78
N THR A 540 -13.85 -10.53 -15.70
CA THR A 540 -12.93 -10.39 -14.59
C THR A 540 -13.56 -10.84 -13.28
N LEU A 541 -12.93 -11.81 -12.63
CA LEU A 541 -13.06 -12.08 -11.20
C LEU A 541 -11.64 -12.14 -10.63
N VAL A 542 -11.28 -11.13 -9.83
CA VAL A 542 -10.02 -11.13 -9.08
C VAL A 542 -10.29 -11.69 -7.70
N SER A 543 -9.55 -12.71 -7.30
CA SER A 543 -9.56 -13.25 -5.94
C SER A 543 -8.47 -12.58 -5.11
N PHE A 544 -8.86 -11.98 -3.98
CA PHE A 544 -7.93 -11.57 -2.94
C PHE A 544 -8.00 -12.59 -1.81
N ALA A 545 -6.87 -13.24 -1.52
CA ALA A 545 -6.72 -14.16 -0.42
C ALA A 545 -6.04 -13.46 0.77
N VAL A 546 -6.66 -13.55 1.93
CA VAL A 546 -6.14 -12.98 3.18
C VAL A 546 -5.85 -14.10 4.16
N ASP A 547 -4.66 -14.09 4.75
CA ASP A 547 -4.22 -15.03 5.78
C ASP A 547 -3.57 -14.31 6.96
N VAL A 548 -3.53 -14.97 8.11
CA VAL A 548 -2.84 -14.54 9.32
C VAL A 548 -1.85 -15.64 9.73
N ALA A 549 -0.57 -15.29 9.73
CA ALA A 549 0.54 -16.21 9.92
C ALA A 549 1.50 -15.75 11.02
N LYS A 550 2.56 -16.51 11.24
CA LYS A 550 3.66 -16.15 12.14
C LYS A 550 4.90 -15.72 11.34
N GLU A 551 5.56 -14.64 11.75
CA GLU A 551 6.73 -14.10 11.04
C GLU A 551 7.85 -15.14 10.84
N LYS A 552 8.02 -16.08 11.77
CA LYS A 552 9.02 -17.14 11.69
C LYS A 552 8.82 -18.13 10.53
N ASP A 553 7.60 -18.24 10.01
CA ASP A 553 7.24 -19.17 8.94
C ASP A 553 7.40 -18.54 7.55
N ILE A 554 7.58 -17.22 7.48
CA ILE A 554 7.70 -16.47 6.22
C ILE A 554 9.06 -16.76 5.56
N ILE A 555 9.04 -16.97 4.26
CA ILE A 555 10.21 -17.08 3.37
C ILE A 555 10.12 -16.04 2.25
N THR A 556 11.22 -15.74 1.62
CA THR A 556 11.31 -14.72 0.57
C THR A 556 11.61 -15.36 -0.79
N PRO A 557 11.13 -14.77 -1.91
CA PRO A 557 11.13 -15.45 -3.20
C PRO A 557 12.46 -15.43 -3.97
N GLU A 558 13.42 -14.57 -3.63
CA GLU A 558 14.71 -14.51 -4.32
C GLU A 558 15.55 -15.78 -4.08
N LEU A 559 16.26 -16.27 -5.10
CA LEU A 559 17.18 -17.41 -5.01
C LEU A 559 18.28 -17.15 -3.97
N LYS A 560 18.64 -18.19 -3.22
CA LYS A 560 19.55 -18.11 -2.06
C LYS A 560 20.96 -18.62 -2.34
N ASN A 561 21.09 -19.82 -2.91
CA ASN A 561 22.38 -20.49 -2.95
C ASN A 561 22.65 -21.16 -4.29
N ALA A 562 23.85 -20.95 -4.82
CA ALA A 562 24.31 -21.72 -5.98
C ALA A 562 24.44 -23.22 -5.60
N GLY A 563 23.99 -24.09 -6.49
CA GLY A 563 23.96 -25.54 -6.31
C GLY A 563 22.62 -26.10 -5.85
N ASP A 564 21.74 -25.29 -5.29
CA ASP A 564 20.38 -25.69 -4.92
C ASP A 564 19.56 -26.09 -6.17
N LYS A 565 18.53 -26.89 -5.96
CA LYS A 565 17.64 -27.34 -7.04
C LYS A 565 16.38 -26.50 -7.09
N LEU A 566 15.96 -26.18 -8.32
CA LEU A 566 14.61 -25.68 -8.55
C LEU A 566 13.69 -26.85 -8.90
N VAL A 567 12.62 -26.96 -8.14
CA VAL A 567 11.60 -27.98 -8.32
C VAL A 567 10.25 -27.33 -8.61
N VAL A 568 9.43 -27.99 -9.41
CA VAL A 568 8.04 -27.58 -9.66
C VAL A 568 7.10 -28.57 -9.01
N PHE A 569 6.18 -28.03 -8.22
CA PHE A 569 5.03 -28.73 -7.67
C PHE A 569 3.81 -28.40 -8.52
N ARG A 570 3.19 -29.45 -9.11
CA ARG A 570 2.01 -29.29 -9.96
C ARG A 570 0.77 -29.76 -9.25
N ILE A 571 -0.29 -28.95 -9.33
CA ILE A 571 -1.62 -29.33 -8.87
C ILE A 571 -2.17 -30.43 -9.80
N GLU A 572 -2.84 -31.41 -9.24
CA GLU A 572 -3.56 -32.39 -10.01
C GLU A 572 -4.88 -31.83 -10.52
N LYS A 573 -5.21 -32.09 -11.77
CA LYS A 573 -6.41 -31.64 -12.47
C LYS A 573 -7.22 -32.83 -12.95
N ASP A 574 -8.52 -32.68 -13.05
CA ASP A 574 -9.40 -33.67 -13.67
C ASP A 574 -9.41 -33.53 -15.21
N GLN A 575 -10.25 -34.30 -15.86
CA GLN A 575 -10.40 -34.32 -17.32
C GLN A 575 -10.95 -33.01 -17.92
N TYR A 576 -11.44 -32.11 -17.10
CA TYR A 576 -11.96 -30.80 -17.47
C TYR A 576 -11.03 -29.66 -17.06
N ASP A 577 -9.80 -29.96 -16.70
CA ASP A 577 -8.81 -29.03 -16.17
C ASP A 577 -9.24 -28.33 -14.85
N ILE A 578 -10.13 -28.95 -14.09
CA ILE A 578 -10.51 -28.47 -12.76
C ILE A 578 -9.54 -29.06 -11.73
N PRO A 579 -8.99 -28.27 -10.81
CA PRO A 579 -8.14 -28.75 -9.72
C PRO A 579 -8.85 -29.83 -8.89
N VAL A 580 -8.16 -30.94 -8.60
CA VAL A 580 -8.64 -31.95 -7.67
C VAL A 580 -8.37 -31.42 -6.24
N TYR A 581 -9.32 -30.68 -5.72
CA TYR A 581 -9.18 -29.83 -4.52
C TYR A 581 -8.55 -30.53 -3.32
N GLU A 582 -8.98 -31.76 -2.99
CA GLU A 582 -8.40 -32.53 -1.87
C GLU A 582 -6.91 -32.81 -2.07
N LYS A 583 -6.48 -33.09 -3.32
CA LYS A 583 -5.08 -33.35 -3.62
C LYS A 583 -4.25 -32.07 -3.60
N VAL A 584 -4.84 -30.95 -4.04
CA VAL A 584 -4.20 -29.63 -3.94
C VAL A 584 -3.97 -29.26 -2.48
N MET A 585 -4.95 -29.45 -1.62
CA MET A 585 -4.81 -29.18 -0.18
C MET A 585 -3.71 -30.03 0.46
N LYS A 586 -3.65 -31.34 0.14
CA LYS A 586 -2.57 -32.21 0.62
C LYS A 586 -1.19 -31.78 0.13
N LEU A 587 -1.10 -31.33 -1.11
CA LEU A 587 0.13 -30.77 -1.67
C LEU A 587 0.56 -29.53 -0.88
N PHE A 588 -0.36 -28.59 -0.58
CA PHE A 588 -0.08 -27.40 0.20
C PHE A 588 0.34 -27.71 1.64
N ASP A 589 -0.29 -28.69 2.29
CA ASP A 589 0.13 -29.19 3.62
C ASP A 589 1.60 -29.65 3.61
N GLY A 590 1.96 -30.40 2.61
CA GLY A 590 3.31 -30.92 2.46
C GLY A 590 4.33 -29.80 2.15
N ILE A 591 4.00 -28.86 1.25
CA ILE A 591 4.86 -27.72 0.94
C ILE A 591 5.05 -26.86 2.19
N SER A 592 3.98 -26.55 2.93
CA SER A 592 4.05 -25.77 4.17
C SER A 592 4.94 -26.45 5.22
N ALA A 593 4.87 -27.79 5.34
CA ALA A 593 5.76 -28.55 6.23
C ALA A 593 7.23 -28.44 5.83
N LEU A 594 7.53 -28.46 4.52
CA LEU A 594 8.90 -28.31 4.00
C LEU A 594 9.43 -26.88 4.18
N ILE A 595 8.59 -25.85 4.03
CA ILE A 595 8.93 -24.47 4.31
C ILE A 595 9.26 -24.28 5.80
N LYS A 596 8.44 -24.80 6.70
CA LYS A 596 8.67 -24.73 8.16
C LYS A 596 9.96 -25.42 8.58
N LYS A 597 10.36 -26.48 7.88
CA LYS A 597 11.66 -27.18 8.07
C LYS A 597 12.83 -26.46 7.39
N ARG A 598 12.60 -25.40 6.65
CA ARG A 598 13.60 -24.71 5.81
C ARG A 598 14.26 -25.64 4.74
N ALA A 599 13.55 -26.69 4.34
CA ALA A 599 13.92 -27.50 3.18
C ALA A 599 13.67 -26.73 1.88
N ILE A 600 12.51 -26.05 1.79
CA ILE A 600 12.23 -25.03 0.78
C ILE A 600 12.68 -23.68 1.36
N VAL A 601 13.57 -23.00 0.66
CA VAL A 601 14.20 -21.74 1.11
C VAL A 601 13.71 -20.52 0.34
N ALA A 602 13.17 -20.72 -0.87
CA ALA A 602 12.47 -19.71 -1.67
C ALA A 602 11.38 -20.39 -2.49
N ALA A 603 10.29 -19.71 -2.75
CA ALA A 603 9.20 -20.22 -3.59
C ALA A 603 8.49 -19.10 -4.34
N TYR A 604 7.89 -19.45 -5.49
CA TYR A 604 7.21 -18.54 -6.39
C TYR A 604 6.03 -19.23 -7.06
N ALA A 605 4.87 -18.61 -7.07
CA ALA A 605 3.73 -19.12 -7.82
C ALA A 605 3.97 -18.95 -9.32
N LEU A 606 3.77 -20.03 -10.07
CA LEU A 606 3.85 -20.02 -11.52
C LEU A 606 2.57 -19.42 -12.14
N ASP A 607 2.72 -18.76 -13.24
CA ASP A 607 1.65 -18.15 -14.03
C ASP A 607 1.65 -18.65 -15.49
N GLY A 608 0.92 -17.98 -16.37
CA GLY A 608 0.84 -18.35 -17.78
C GLY A 608 2.17 -18.30 -18.53
N ALA A 609 3.13 -17.51 -18.06
CA ALA A 609 4.47 -17.42 -18.64
C ALA A 609 5.38 -18.61 -18.29
N GLY A 610 5.04 -19.40 -17.27
CA GLY A 610 5.69 -20.67 -16.99
C GLY A 610 7.03 -20.58 -16.24
N ILE A 611 7.89 -21.59 -16.48
CA ILE A 611 9.09 -21.83 -15.67
C ILE A 611 10.16 -20.78 -15.89
N VAL A 612 10.43 -20.38 -17.13
CA VAL A 612 11.54 -19.48 -17.47
C VAL A 612 11.34 -18.12 -16.82
N ALA A 613 10.17 -17.50 -17.00
CA ALA A 613 9.86 -16.19 -16.44
C ALA A 613 9.94 -16.19 -14.91
N SER A 614 9.38 -17.21 -14.27
CA SER A 614 9.37 -17.32 -12.81
C SER A 614 10.78 -17.53 -12.25
N ALA A 615 11.56 -18.44 -12.83
CA ALA A 615 12.94 -18.69 -12.43
C ALA A 615 13.83 -17.45 -12.62
N ALA A 616 13.63 -16.69 -13.72
CA ALA A 616 14.34 -15.45 -13.97
C ALA A 616 14.00 -14.38 -12.92
N LYS A 617 12.73 -14.20 -12.57
CA LYS A 617 12.30 -13.25 -11.53
C LYS A 617 12.88 -13.61 -10.16
N MET A 618 12.92 -14.89 -9.80
CA MET A 618 13.58 -15.37 -8.59
C MET A 618 15.09 -15.11 -8.61
N SER A 619 15.73 -15.24 -9.76
CA SER A 619 17.16 -15.04 -9.99
C SER A 619 17.61 -13.59 -9.82
N PHE A 620 16.86 -12.64 -10.37
CA PHE A 620 17.30 -11.24 -10.54
C PHE A 620 17.68 -10.54 -9.24
N GLY A 621 17.02 -10.85 -8.13
CA GLY A 621 17.28 -10.19 -6.84
C GLY A 621 18.70 -10.38 -6.32
N ASN A 622 19.27 -11.57 -6.49
CA ASN A 622 20.64 -11.91 -6.12
C ASN A 622 21.53 -12.17 -7.33
N LYS A 623 20.98 -12.05 -8.54
CA LYS A 623 21.65 -12.35 -9.81
C LYS A 623 22.28 -13.75 -9.87
N LEU A 624 21.68 -14.72 -9.17
CA LEU A 624 22.10 -16.11 -9.24
C LEU A 624 21.62 -16.70 -10.57
N GLY A 625 22.52 -17.31 -11.33
CA GLY A 625 22.17 -17.93 -12.61
C GLY A 625 21.29 -19.16 -12.48
N VAL A 626 20.72 -19.60 -13.59
CA VAL A 626 19.84 -20.78 -13.63
C VAL A 626 20.21 -21.66 -14.81
N GLU A 627 20.47 -22.95 -14.56
CA GLU A 627 20.65 -23.98 -15.58
C GLU A 627 19.43 -24.88 -15.64
N PHE A 628 18.65 -24.74 -16.70
CA PHE A 628 17.44 -25.55 -16.90
C PHE A 628 17.79 -27.00 -17.25
N SER A 629 16.96 -27.93 -16.78
CA SER A 629 17.16 -29.36 -17.01
C SER A 629 17.06 -29.73 -18.49
N ASP A 630 18.04 -30.48 -18.99
CA ASP A 630 18.06 -31.01 -20.36
C ASP A 630 16.92 -32.00 -20.63
N ALA A 631 16.31 -32.55 -19.57
CA ALA A 631 15.16 -33.45 -19.65
C ALA A 631 13.88 -32.76 -20.11
N LEU A 632 13.80 -31.42 -19.94
CA LEU A 632 12.67 -30.63 -20.41
C LEU A 632 12.82 -30.32 -21.90
N SER A 633 11.73 -30.39 -22.65
CA SER A 633 11.68 -29.84 -23.99
C SER A 633 11.61 -28.30 -23.91
N ALA A 634 12.00 -27.61 -24.99
CA ALA A 634 11.90 -26.16 -25.06
C ALA A 634 10.44 -25.67 -24.82
N LYS A 635 9.44 -26.40 -25.32
CA LYS A 635 8.03 -26.06 -25.12
C LYS A 635 7.61 -26.15 -23.64
N GLU A 636 8.11 -27.13 -22.88
CA GLU A 636 7.80 -27.28 -21.46
C GLU A 636 8.34 -26.13 -20.61
N LEU A 637 9.44 -25.51 -21.03
CA LEU A 637 10.00 -24.33 -20.34
C LEU A 637 9.05 -23.13 -20.34
N PHE A 638 8.22 -22.99 -21.38
CA PHE A 638 7.31 -21.89 -21.63
C PHE A 638 5.83 -22.30 -21.54
N ALA A 639 5.55 -23.51 -21.06
CA ALA A 639 4.20 -24.00 -20.89
C ALA A 639 3.46 -23.19 -19.83
N ASN A 640 2.14 -23.05 -20.03
CA ASN A 640 1.27 -22.46 -19.03
C ASN A 640 1.25 -23.32 -17.76
N GLU A 641 1.62 -22.74 -16.65
CA GLU A 641 1.75 -23.42 -15.36
C GLU A 641 0.87 -22.77 -14.25
N ILE A 642 -0.19 -22.04 -14.62
CA ILE A 642 -1.09 -21.38 -13.67
C ILE A 642 -1.56 -22.37 -12.60
N GLY A 643 -1.44 -21.96 -11.33
CA GLY A 643 -1.82 -22.77 -10.16
C GLY A 643 -0.72 -23.65 -9.61
N ASN A 644 0.42 -23.76 -10.28
CA ASN A 644 1.59 -24.51 -9.84
C ASN A 644 2.60 -23.63 -9.09
N MET A 645 3.62 -24.23 -8.50
CA MET A 645 4.65 -23.52 -7.72
C MET A 645 6.04 -24.02 -8.11
N ILE A 646 6.96 -23.05 -8.28
CA ILE A 646 8.40 -23.32 -8.36
C ILE A 646 9.04 -23.00 -7.02
N ALA A 647 9.97 -23.85 -6.56
CA ALA A 647 10.65 -23.66 -5.29
C ALA A 647 12.13 -24.01 -5.36
N GLU A 648 12.95 -23.24 -4.64
CA GLU A 648 14.35 -23.55 -4.38
C GLU A 648 14.43 -24.47 -3.17
N VAL A 649 15.06 -25.62 -3.38
CA VAL A 649 15.26 -26.65 -2.36
C VAL A 649 16.76 -26.81 -2.12
N SER A 650 17.18 -26.64 -0.86
CA SER A 650 18.57 -26.80 -0.47
C SER A 650 19.04 -28.25 -0.63
N ALA A 651 20.36 -28.47 -0.67
CA ALA A 651 20.92 -29.83 -0.79
C ALA A 651 20.43 -30.77 0.33
N ASP A 652 20.40 -30.28 1.57
CA ASP A 652 19.83 -31.02 2.70
C ASP A 652 18.30 -31.14 2.61
N GLY A 653 17.66 -30.16 2.05
CA GLY A 653 16.21 -30.12 1.83
C GLY A 653 15.73 -31.15 0.82
N MET A 654 16.53 -31.52 -0.18
CA MET A 654 16.18 -32.55 -1.17
C MET A 654 15.87 -33.89 -0.49
N LYS A 655 16.61 -34.29 0.55
CA LYS A 655 16.31 -35.48 1.31
C LYS A 655 14.96 -35.39 2.03
N ALA A 656 14.66 -34.25 2.64
CA ALA A 656 13.38 -34.04 3.30
C ALA A 656 12.22 -34.05 2.30
N LEU A 657 12.45 -33.51 1.10
CA LEU A 657 11.47 -33.55 0.00
C LEU A 657 11.20 -34.99 -0.47
N GLU A 658 12.23 -35.80 -0.68
CA GLU A 658 12.09 -37.21 -1.04
C GLU A 658 11.32 -38.01 0.04
N GLU A 659 11.66 -37.78 1.32
CA GLU A 659 11.00 -38.44 2.45
C GLU A 659 9.53 -38.00 2.62
N SER A 660 9.15 -36.82 2.11
CA SER A 660 7.77 -36.30 2.20
C SER A 660 6.80 -37.08 1.31
N GLY A 661 7.29 -37.73 0.26
CA GLY A 661 6.47 -38.46 -0.72
C GLY A 661 5.62 -37.53 -1.62
N ILE A 662 5.84 -36.21 -1.60
CA ILE A 662 5.17 -35.25 -2.48
C ILE A 662 5.73 -35.40 -3.90
N ALA A 663 4.86 -35.38 -4.91
CA ALA A 663 5.28 -35.38 -6.31
C ALA A 663 5.92 -34.02 -6.68
N TYR A 664 7.08 -34.08 -7.34
CA TYR A 664 7.79 -32.93 -7.84
C TYR A 664 8.57 -33.21 -9.11
N SER A 665 8.96 -32.20 -9.84
CA SER A 665 9.86 -32.28 -10.98
C SER A 665 11.06 -31.35 -10.76
N VAL A 666 12.29 -31.88 -10.89
CA VAL A 666 13.47 -31.01 -10.89
C VAL A 666 13.57 -30.35 -12.26
N VAL A 667 13.49 -29.02 -12.28
CA VAL A 667 13.44 -28.22 -13.51
C VAL A 667 14.72 -27.45 -13.80
N ALA A 668 15.50 -27.16 -12.75
CA ALA A 668 16.75 -26.41 -12.92
C ALA A 668 17.69 -26.58 -11.71
N THR A 669 18.92 -26.10 -11.89
CA THR A 669 19.93 -25.94 -10.84
C THR A 669 20.31 -24.47 -10.75
N VAL A 670 20.44 -23.94 -9.54
CA VAL A 670 20.89 -22.57 -9.30
C VAL A 670 22.41 -22.48 -9.55
N LEU A 671 22.81 -21.50 -10.35
CA LEU A 671 24.20 -21.24 -10.69
C LEU A 671 24.77 -20.07 -9.88
N PRO A 672 26.12 -19.89 -9.84
CA PRO A 672 26.75 -18.71 -9.21
C PRO A 672 26.25 -17.38 -9.76
N GLU A 673 26.53 -16.31 -9.00
CA GLU A 673 26.18 -14.93 -9.35
C GLU A 673 26.72 -14.53 -10.74
N ASN A 674 25.89 -13.90 -11.56
CA ASN A 674 26.14 -13.46 -12.94
C ASN A 674 26.42 -14.59 -13.97
N ALA A 675 26.10 -15.84 -13.66
CA ALA A 675 26.24 -16.94 -14.62
C ALA A 675 25.21 -16.90 -15.76
N GLY A 676 24.10 -16.17 -15.58
CA GLY A 676 23.03 -16.06 -16.57
C GLY A 676 22.16 -17.31 -16.63
N PHE A 677 21.45 -17.49 -17.76
CA PHE A 677 20.48 -18.57 -17.98
C PHE A 677 21.02 -19.54 -19.01
N VAL A 678 21.02 -20.82 -18.69
CA VAL A 678 21.57 -21.88 -19.53
C VAL A 678 20.50 -22.95 -19.78
N TYR A 679 20.34 -23.32 -21.04
CA TYR A 679 19.54 -24.47 -21.43
C TYR A 679 20.25 -25.21 -22.57
N LYS A 680 20.72 -26.40 -22.29
CA LYS A 680 21.61 -27.16 -23.21
C LYS A 680 22.79 -26.28 -23.63
N ASP A 681 23.01 -26.06 -24.91
CA ASP A 681 24.07 -25.21 -25.50
C ASP A 681 23.66 -23.74 -25.62
N VAL A 682 22.41 -23.41 -25.30
CA VAL A 682 21.93 -22.02 -25.32
C VAL A 682 22.28 -21.31 -24.02
N LYS A 683 22.91 -20.14 -24.13
CA LYS A 683 23.23 -19.28 -23.00
C LYS A 683 22.69 -17.86 -23.23
N VAL A 684 21.98 -17.33 -22.23
CA VAL A 684 21.55 -15.94 -22.13
C VAL A 684 22.31 -15.28 -20.99
N SER A 685 22.99 -14.18 -21.28
CA SER A 685 23.69 -13.45 -20.20
C SER A 685 22.71 -12.80 -19.23
N GLU A 686 23.15 -12.63 -17.99
CA GLU A 686 22.37 -11.88 -16.99
C GLU A 686 22.01 -10.46 -17.49
N GLU A 687 22.94 -9.81 -18.17
CA GLU A 687 22.78 -8.47 -18.74
C GLU A 687 21.69 -8.43 -19.81
N ASP A 688 21.73 -9.38 -20.79
CA ASP A 688 20.72 -9.47 -21.86
C ASP A 688 19.34 -9.73 -21.28
N ALA A 689 19.23 -10.65 -20.33
CA ALA A 689 17.97 -10.98 -19.67
C ALA A 689 17.39 -9.80 -18.87
N LEU A 690 18.22 -9.12 -18.09
CA LEU A 690 17.81 -7.92 -17.35
C LEU A 690 17.43 -6.77 -18.28
N HIS A 691 18.15 -6.59 -19.38
CA HIS A 691 17.80 -5.58 -20.38
C HIS A 691 16.43 -5.86 -21.00
N ALA A 692 16.17 -7.08 -21.42
CA ALA A 692 14.87 -7.49 -21.96
C ALA A 692 13.74 -7.25 -20.95
N TRP A 693 13.94 -7.67 -19.69
CA TRP A 693 12.95 -7.56 -18.63
C TRP A 693 12.65 -6.10 -18.22
N LYS A 694 13.66 -5.22 -18.20
CA LYS A 694 13.51 -3.81 -17.74
C LYS A 694 13.03 -2.85 -18.82
N SER A 695 13.30 -3.14 -20.12
CA SER A 695 13.20 -2.13 -21.18
C SER A 695 11.79 -1.76 -21.60
N LYS A 696 10.82 -2.69 -21.53
CA LYS A 696 9.49 -2.54 -22.13
C LYS A 696 8.72 -1.33 -21.59
N LEU A 697 8.66 -1.17 -20.27
CA LEU A 697 7.91 -0.11 -19.61
C LEU A 697 8.77 1.11 -19.21
N GLU A 698 10.07 1.11 -19.46
CA GLU A 698 10.96 2.21 -19.05
C GLU A 698 10.55 3.57 -19.65
N LYS A 699 9.96 3.60 -20.85
CA LYS A 699 9.43 4.84 -21.46
C LYS A 699 8.09 5.30 -20.88
N VAL A 700 7.39 4.40 -20.18
CA VAL A 700 6.10 4.69 -19.52
C VAL A 700 6.34 5.06 -18.06
N PHE A 701 7.08 4.22 -17.34
CA PHE A 701 7.45 4.36 -15.93
C PHE A 701 8.98 4.30 -15.79
N PRO A 702 9.69 5.39 -16.03
CA PRO A 702 11.16 5.41 -15.96
C PRO A 702 11.63 5.09 -14.53
N THR A 703 12.71 4.33 -14.43
CA THR A 703 13.40 4.05 -13.17
C THR A 703 14.50 5.05 -12.86
N LYS A 704 15.06 5.72 -13.88
CA LYS A 704 16.12 6.72 -13.78
C LYS A 704 15.87 7.87 -14.75
N ALA A 705 16.29 9.09 -14.39
CA ALA A 705 16.25 10.26 -15.26
C ALA A 705 17.57 10.44 -16.03
N VAL A 706 18.70 10.24 -15.36
CA VAL A 706 20.04 10.45 -15.90
C VAL A 706 20.92 9.24 -15.56
N LYS A 707 21.75 8.82 -16.52
CA LYS A 707 22.86 7.90 -16.26
C LYS A 707 24.11 8.71 -16.00
N THR A 708 24.65 8.68 -14.78
CA THR A 708 25.99 9.17 -14.49
C THR A 708 26.84 8.01 -14.00
N THR A 709 28.10 8.00 -14.44
CA THR A 709 29.10 7.00 -14.04
C THR A 709 30.18 7.59 -13.15
N ASP A 710 30.02 8.86 -12.74
CA ASP A 710 31.01 9.56 -11.96
C ASP A 710 31.18 8.94 -10.58
N ALA A 711 32.31 8.35 -10.32
CA ALA A 711 32.70 7.89 -8.99
C ALA A 711 33.19 9.09 -8.16
N ILE A 712 32.73 9.15 -6.90
CA ILE A 712 33.20 10.14 -5.94
C ILE A 712 34.06 9.45 -4.91
N GLU A 713 35.25 10.05 -4.63
CA GLU A 713 36.11 9.59 -3.56
C GLU A 713 35.43 9.74 -2.20
N THR A 714 35.45 8.69 -1.39
CA THR A 714 34.97 8.71 -0.01
C THR A 714 35.92 9.55 0.86
N LYS A 715 35.42 10.65 1.40
CA LYS A 715 36.12 11.48 2.41
C LYS A 715 35.48 11.24 3.76
N LEU A 716 36.20 10.54 4.64
CA LEU A 716 35.77 10.34 6.03
C LEU A 716 36.25 11.48 6.90
N TYR A 717 35.37 12.05 7.70
CA TYR A 717 35.69 13.02 8.74
C TYR A 717 35.65 12.34 10.12
N GLN A 718 36.80 12.28 10.75
CA GLN A 718 36.96 11.72 12.09
C GLN A 718 37.42 12.77 13.07
N THR A 719 36.74 12.87 14.21
CA THR A 719 37.10 13.80 15.29
C THR A 719 36.86 13.17 16.65
N SER A 720 37.59 13.60 17.63
CA SER A 720 37.31 13.35 19.07
C SER A 720 36.56 14.50 19.73
N ASP A 721 36.46 15.65 19.04
CA ASP A 721 35.70 16.82 19.50
C ASP A 721 34.22 16.65 19.12
N ILE A 722 33.53 15.89 19.95
CA ILE A 722 32.09 15.62 19.81
C ILE A 722 31.39 16.35 20.94
N HIS A 723 30.32 17.04 20.62
CA HIS A 723 29.54 17.77 21.62
C HIS A 723 28.98 16.84 22.70
N ILE A 724 29.27 17.17 23.97
CA ILE A 724 28.88 16.38 25.15
C ILE A 724 27.81 17.14 25.91
N CYS A 725 26.70 16.50 26.24
CA CYS A 725 25.62 17.07 27.02
C CYS A 725 26.08 17.43 28.43
N LYS A 726 25.84 18.67 28.81
CA LYS A 726 26.10 19.17 30.19
C LYS A 726 24.92 18.95 31.12
N ASN A 727 23.69 18.85 30.56
CA ASN A 727 22.43 18.71 31.25
C ASN A 727 21.94 17.27 31.22
N LYS A 728 22.50 16.37 31.98
CA LYS A 728 22.19 14.95 32.00
C LYS A 728 20.77 14.66 32.51
N VAL A 729 20.07 13.76 31.83
CA VAL A 729 18.69 13.35 32.16
C VAL A 729 18.58 11.83 31.96
N ALA A 730 18.09 11.14 32.99
CA ALA A 730 18.03 9.67 32.96
C ALA A 730 17.08 9.14 31.87
N LYS A 731 15.98 9.81 31.63
CA LYS A 731 15.01 9.47 30.58
C LYS A 731 14.59 10.76 29.86
N PRO A 732 15.20 11.08 28.73
CA PRO A 732 14.88 12.30 28.00
C PRO A 732 13.47 12.25 27.43
N THR A 733 12.86 13.42 27.30
CA THR A 733 11.56 13.64 26.66
C THR A 733 11.77 14.17 25.24
N VAL A 734 11.05 13.60 24.29
CA VAL A 734 11.04 13.98 22.88
C VAL A 734 9.71 14.67 22.57
N PHE A 735 9.74 15.83 21.98
CA PHE A 735 8.56 16.49 21.43
C PHE A 735 8.46 16.22 19.93
N ILE A 736 7.31 15.74 19.49
CA ILE A 736 6.98 15.48 18.07
C ILE A 736 5.81 16.38 17.68
N PRO A 737 6.03 17.46 16.92
CA PRO A 737 4.96 18.29 16.38
C PRO A 737 4.25 17.58 15.23
N VAL A 738 2.92 17.63 15.21
CA VAL A 738 2.08 17.07 14.16
C VAL A 738 1.29 18.18 13.49
N PHE A 739 1.56 18.41 12.23
CA PHE A 739 0.81 19.34 11.38
C PHE A 739 -0.15 18.58 10.47
N PRO A 740 -1.17 19.23 9.89
CA PRO A 740 -1.96 18.63 8.83
C PRO A 740 -1.04 18.07 7.72
N GLY A 741 -1.17 16.78 7.39
CA GLY A 741 -0.31 16.09 6.43
C GLY A 741 0.93 15.40 7.00
N THR A 742 1.28 15.60 8.26
CA THR A 742 2.29 14.79 8.97
C THR A 742 1.80 13.35 9.08
N ASN A 743 2.66 12.37 8.79
CA ASN A 743 2.25 10.96 8.79
C ASN A 743 3.29 9.97 9.37
N CYS A 744 4.49 10.45 9.72
CA CYS A 744 5.54 9.62 10.34
C CYS A 744 5.64 9.78 11.86
N GLU A 745 4.66 10.38 12.50
CA GLU A 745 4.67 10.63 13.95
C GLU A 745 4.62 9.33 14.76
N TYR A 746 3.85 8.32 14.33
CA TYR A 746 3.78 7.04 15.02
C TYR A 746 5.11 6.27 14.94
N ASP A 747 5.73 6.22 13.77
CA ASP A 747 7.01 5.55 13.56
C ASP A 747 8.12 6.22 14.37
N SER A 748 8.15 7.56 14.37
CA SER A 748 9.10 8.36 15.15
C SER A 748 8.91 8.18 16.66
N ALA A 749 7.67 8.23 17.14
CA ALA A 749 7.35 8.00 18.54
C ALA A 749 7.83 6.61 19.00
N LYS A 750 7.45 5.57 18.26
CA LYS A 750 7.82 4.18 18.55
C LYS A 750 9.34 3.96 18.54
N ALA A 751 10.06 4.61 17.63
CA ALA A 751 11.51 4.52 17.57
C ALA A 751 12.19 5.14 18.82
N PHE A 752 11.73 6.31 19.29
CA PHE A 752 12.25 6.93 20.50
C PHE A 752 11.84 6.19 21.78
N GLU A 753 10.61 5.68 21.86
CA GLU A 753 10.16 4.86 23.00
C GLU A 753 11.00 3.59 23.13
N ARG A 754 11.28 2.90 22.02
CA ARG A 754 12.19 1.74 22.01
C ARG A 754 13.61 2.10 22.46
N ALA A 755 14.07 3.31 22.14
CA ALA A 755 15.37 3.81 22.61
C ALA A 755 15.36 4.23 24.09
N GLY A 756 14.20 4.23 24.74
CA GLY A 756 14.04 4.53 26.17
C GLY A 756 13.76 6.00 26.49
N ALA A 757 13.20 6.76 25.57
CA ALA A 757 12.73 8.12 25.79
C ALA A 757 11.25 8.16 26.22
N ASN A 758 10.82 9.29 26.78
CA ASN A 758 9.42 9.67 26.85
C ASN A 758 9.07 10.46 25.59
N VAL A 759 7.85 10.32 25.08
CA VAL A 759 7.39 11.03 23.87
C VAL A 759 6.17 11.88 24.17
N ILE A 760 6.17 13.12 23.71
CA ILE A 760 5.03 14.04 23.70
C ILE A 760 4.71 14.34 22.24
N THR A 761 3.52 13.95 21.79
CA THR A 761 3.00 14.28 20.46
C THR A 761 1.87 15.27 20.60
N LYS A 762 1.90 16.36 19.84
CA LYS A 762 0.86 17.39 19.82
C LYS A 762 0.47 17.78 18.41
N VAL A 763 -0.83 17.89 18.17
CA VAL A 763 -1.40 18.34 16.90
C VAL A 763 -1.51 19.83 16.86
N PHE A 764 -1.02 20.45 15.79
CA PHE A 764 -1.21 21.87 15.53
C PHE A 764 -2.60 22.11 14.95
N ARG A 765 -3.44 22.84 15.65
CA ARG A 765 -4.80 23.18 15.25
C ARG A 765 -4.81 24.53 14.54
N ASN A 766 -5.54 24.65 13.44
CA ASN A 766 -5.55 25.85 12.59
C ASN A 766 -6.92 26.19 11.98
N MET A 767 -8.01 25.66 12.56
CA MET A 767 -9.34 25.95 12.05
C MET A 767 -9.79 27.39 12.38
N THR A 768 -9.34 27.89 13.51
CA THR A 768 -9.63 29.26 13.96
C THR A 768 -8.35 30.01 14.38
N ALA A 769 -8.42 31.33 14.50
CA ALA A 769 -7.32 32.13 15.03
C ALA A 769 -7.00 31.80 16.50
N GLU A 770 -8.01 31.34 17.26
CA GLU A 770 -7.83 30.89 18.65
C GLU A 770 -7.06 29.59 18.68
N ASP A 771 -7.45 28.59 17.85
CA ASP A 771 -6.74 27.32 17.73
C ASP A 771 -5.24 27.50 17.44
N ILE A 772 -4.92 28.47 16.58
CA ILE A 772 -3.51 28.78 16.25
C ILE A 772 -2.77 29.29 17.50
N ARG A 773 -3.39 30.22 18.26
CA ARG A 773 -2.79 30.78 19.48
C ARG A 773 -2.57 29.68 20.53
N GLU A 774 -3.60 28.89 20.81
CA GLU A 774 -3.54 27.80 21.76
C GLU A 774 -2.48 26.77 21.35
N SER A 775 -2.41 26.40 20.05
CA SER A 775 -1.40 25.46 19.54
C SER A 775 0.02 25.99 19.71
N VAL A 776 0.25 27.28 19.48
CA VAL A 776 1.56 27.90 19.71
C VAL A 776 1.94 27.82 21.19
N ASP A 777 1.01 28.13 22.12
CA ASP A 777 1.26 28.04 23.55
C ASP A 777 1.49 26.61 24.04
N GLU A 778 0.72 25.64 23.52
CA GLU A 778 0.91 24.22 23.81
C GLU A 778 2.26 23.70 23.30
N PHE A 779 2.68 24.11 22.11
CA PHE A 779 3.98 23.73 21.53
C PHE A 779 5.13 24.35 22.31
N GLU A 780 5.04 25.64 22.67
CA GLU A 780 6.03 26.31 23.52
C GLU A 780 6.22 25.54 24.83
N LYS A 781 5.12 25.15 25.49
CA LYS A 781 5.14 24.37 26.73
C LYS A 781 5.76 22.99 26.53
N ALA A 782 5.39 22.29 25.46
CA ALA A 782 5.93 20.95 25.15
C ALA A 782 7.43 21.00 24.86
N ILE A 783 7.88 21.97 24.06
CA ILE A 783 9.31 22.22 23.80
C ILE A 783 10.04 22.55 25.11
N GLY A 784 9.40 23.33 26.02
CA GLY A 784 9.93 23.65 27.33
C GLY A 784 10.21 22.46 28.23
N GLN A 785 9.47 21.35 28.04
CA GLN A 785 9.63 20.10 28.78
C GLN A 785 10.58 19.12 28.10
N ALA A 786 10.81 19.27 26.82
CA ALA A 786 11.57 18.33 26.00
C ALA A 786 13.09 18.56 26.07
N GLN A 787 13.86 17.52 25.86
CA GLN A 787 15.30 17.52 25.61
C GLN A 787 15.61 17.33 24.11
N ILE A 788 14.69 16.74 23.38
CA ILE A 788 14.80 16.47 21.94
C ILE A 788 13.56 17.03 21.25
N ILE A 789 13.77 17.70 20.12
CA ILE A 789 12.70 17.98 19.18
C ILE A 789 12.87 17.10 17.92
N MET A 790 11.84 16.37 17.56
CA MET A 790 11.81 15.54 16.36
C MET A 790 10.84 16.12 15.33
N PHE A 791 11.35 16.56 14.19
CA PHE A 791 10.54 16.96 13.04
C PHE A 791 10.27 15.72 12.18
N PRO A 792 9.04 15.17 12.21
CA PRO A 792 8.73 13.93 11.52
C PRO A 792 8.55 14.14 10.01
N GLY A 793 8.59 13.04 9.27
CA GLY A 793 8.25 13.01 7.85
C GLY A 793 6.76 13.15 7.58
N GLY A 794 6.41 13.32 6.32
CA GLY A 794 5.06 13.48 5.81
C GLY A 794 4.99 14.56 4.74
N PHE A 795 3.81 15.17 4.64
CA PHE A 795 3.46 16.19 3.64
C PHE A 795 2.75 17.34 4.33
N SER A 796 3.45 18.06 5.20
CA SER A 796 2.86 19.08 6.06
C SER A 796 1.96 20.05 5.28
N ALA A 797 0.68 20.10 5.63
CA ALA A 797 -0.39 20.80 4.94
C ALA A 797 -0.71 20.32 3.50
N GLY A 798 -0.22 19.15 3.08
CA GLY A 798 -0.42 18.63 1.72
C GLY A 798 0.39 19.39 0.66
N ASP A 799 1.58 19.81 1.00
CA ASP A 799 2.43 20.73 0.24
C ASP A 799 3.22 20.10 -0.91
N GLU A 800 2.94 18.87 -1.29
CA GLU A 800 3.50 18.27 -2.48
C GLU A 800 2.70 18.72 -3.74
N PRO A 801 3.38 19.01 -4.87
CA PRO A 801 4.81 18.92 -5.12
C PRO A 801 5.58 20.19 -4.74
N ASP A 802 4.92 21.32 -4.54
CA ASP A 802 5.55 22.62 -4.34
C ASP A 802 5.54 23.08 -2.89
N GLY A 803 6.71 23.32 -2.35
CA GLY A 803 6.83 24.01 -1.09
C GLY A 803 6.89 23.14 0.14
N SER A 804 7.54 22.02 0.01
CA SER A 804 7.83 21.07 1.09
C SER A 804 8.21 21.76 2.39
N ALA A 805 7.54 21.37 3.48
CA ALA A 805 7.71 21.90 4.83
C ALA A 805 7.43 23.40 5.01
N LYS A 806 6.72 24.07 4.11
CA LYS A 806 6.34 25.49 4.27
C LYS A 806 5.58 25.74 5.57
N PHE A 807 4.65 24.86 5.93
CA PHE A 807 3.86 25.02 7.14
C PHE A 807 4.72 24.90 8.40
N PHE A 808 5.60 23.91 8.48
CA PHE A 808 6.61 23.81 9.55
C PHE A 808 7.44 25.08 9.65
N ALA A 809 8.03 25.48 8.52
CA ALA A 809 8.89 26.65 8.48
C ALA A 809 8.17 27.92 8.94
N THR A 810 6.95 28.15 8.49
CA THR A 810 6.15 29.31 8.88
C THR A 810 5.79 29.27 10.37
N ALA A 811 5.34 28.14 10.89
CA ALA A 811 4.94 28.00 12.29
C ALA A 811 6.14 28.22 13.24
N PHE A 812 7.28 27.59 12.96
CA PHE A 812 8.48 27.69 13.81
C PHE A 812 9.26 29.00 13.65
N GLN A 813 8.89 29.88 12.73
CA GLN A 813 9.35 31.26 12.69
C GLN A 813 8.56 32.18 13.64
N ASN A 814 7.42 31.71 14.20
CA ASN A 814 6.75 32.41 15.29
C ASN A 814 7.71 32.66 16.43
N ALA A 815 7.69 33.91 16.99
CA ALA A 815 8.69 34.32 17.98
C ALA A 815 8.76 33.40 19.22
N LYS A 816 7.60 32.96 19.75
CA LYS A 816 7.56 32.07 20.93
C LYS A 816 8.15 30.68 20.61
N MET A 817 7.76 30.09 19.49
CA MET A 817 8.26 28.77 19.08
C MET A 817 9.74 28.81 18.74
N LYS A 818 10.18 29.85 18.03
CA LYS A 818 11.59 30.08 17.71
C LYS A 818 12.42 30.17 18.99
N GLU A 819 12.00 31.04 19.93
CA GLU A 819 12.69 31.22 21.22
C GLU A 819 12.74 29.91 22.02
N ALA A 820 11.64 29.14 22.07
CA ALA A 820 11.58 27.88 22.78
C ALA A 820 12.57 26.84 22.21
N VAL A 821 12.66 26.72 20.87
CA VAL A 821 13.63 25.84 20.20
C VAL A 821 15.06 26.28 20.46
N MET A 822 15.35 27.60 20.37
CA MET A 822 16.71 28.11 20.62
C MET A 822 17.13 27.93 22.07
N LYS A 823 16.22 28.10 23.05
CA LYS A 823 16.47 27.77 24.47
C LYS A 823 16.72 26.27 24.67
N LEU A 824 15.95 25.40 24.00
CA LEU A 824 16.19 23.95 24.05
C LEU A 824 17.62 23.62 23.61
N LEU A 825 18.06 24.19 22.50
CA LEU A 825 19.39 23.92 21.93
C LEU A 825 20.51 24.57 22.75
N ASN A 826 20.39 25.87 23.06
CA ASN A 826 21.51 26.65 23.58
C ASN A 826 21.62 26.66 25.12
N GLU A 827 20.49 26.63 25.82
CA GLU A 827 20.48 26.69 27.28
C GLU A 827 20.38 25.32 27.94
N ARG A 828 19.66 24.38 27.29
CA ARG A 828 19.41 23.04 27.83
C ARG A 828 20.21 21.95 27.16
N ASP A 829 21.08 22.32 26.22
CA ASP A 829 21.98 21.39 25.51
C ASP A 829 21.21 20.31 24.72
N GLY A 830 20.04 20.67 24.23
CA GLY A 830 19.13 19.77 23.57
C GLY A 830 19.56 19.33 22.16
N LEU A 831 18.81 18.41 21.59
CA LEU A 831 19.03 17.87 20.25
C LEU A 831 17.82 18.12 19.34
N ALA A 832 18.09 18.26 18.03
CA ALA A 832 17.05 18.31 16.99
C ALA A 832 17.32 17.27 15.90
N LEU A 833 16.28 16.53 15.51
CA LEU A 833 16.32 15.56 14.42
C LEU A 833 15.22 15.88 13.43
N GLY A 834 15.54 15.89 12.14
CA GLY A 834 14.56 16.03 11.05
C GLY A 834 14.73 14.95 10.02
N ILE A 835 13.65 14.20 9.72
CA ILE A 835 13.68 13.13 8.75
C ILE A 835 12.71 13.46 7.61
N CYS A 836 13.17 13.33 6.35
CA CYS A 836 12.41 13.59 5.13
C CYS A 836 11.78 15.00 5.15
N ASN A 837 10.47 15.14 5.30
CA ASN A 837 9.80 16.43 5.44
C ASN A 837 10.35 17.25 6.63
N GLY A 838 10.76 16.57 7.70
CA GLY A 838 11.45 17.20 8.83
C GLY A 838 12.83 17.74 8.46
N PHE A 839 13.59 17.09 7.59
CA PHE A 839 14.85 17.64 7.09
C PHE A 839 14.60 18.86 6.19
N GLN A 840 13.59 18.82 5.34
CA GLN A 840 13.15 19.99 4.57
C GLN A 840 12.81 21.17 5.50
N ALA A 841 12.17 20.91 6.64
CA ALA A 841 11.88 21.91 7.65
C ALA A 841 13.16 22.47 8.29
N LEU A 842 14.09 21.62 8.73
CA LEU A 842 15.34 22.04 9.34
C LEU A 842 16.17 22.94 8.42
N ILE A 843 16.24 22.60 7.12
CA ILE A 843 17.03 23.40 6.15
C ILE A 843 16.37 24.74 5.85
N LYS A 844 15.03 24.78 5.76
CA LYS A 844 14.29 26.03 5.57
C LYS A 844 14.32 26.97 6.78
N LEU A 845 14.39 26.39 7.97
CA LEU A 845 14.54 27.15 9.22
C LEU A 845 15.97 27.65 9.43
N GLY A 846 16.97 27.00 8.83
CA GLY A 846 18.38 27.29 9.02
C GLY A 846 19.02 26.48 10.16
N LEU A 847 18.28 25.62 10.84
CA LEU A 847 18.82 24.73 11.89
C LEU A 847 19.93 23.83 11.36
N VAL A 848 19.83 23.45 10.10
CA VAL A 848 20.97 22.98 9.31
C VAL A 848 21.07 23.86 8.06
N PRO A 849 22.27 24.32 7.68
CA PRO A 849 23.59 24.02 8.22
C PRO A 849 24.06 24.99 9.34
N TYR A 850 23.25 25.93 9.80
CA TYR A 850 23.72 27.04 10.67
C TYR A 850 23.66 26.74 12.18
N GLY A 851 22.75 25.87 12.63
CA GLY A 851 22.49 25.59 14.04
C GLY A 851 21.54 26.58 14.71
N GLU A 852 20.93 27.48 13.94
CA GLU A 852 20.04 28.53 14.41
C GLU A 852 18.84 28.72 13.48
N ILE A 853 17.72 29.18 14.01
CA ILE A 853 16.55 29.55 13.19
C ILE A 853 16.78 30.94 12.60
N THR A 854 17.46 30.99 11.48
CA THR A 854 17.79 32.21 10.73
C THR A 854 17.00 32.31 9.42
N GLY A 855 16.35 31.22 8.98
CA GLY A 855 15.85 31.07 7.63
C GLY A 855 16.95 30.82 6.61
N GLN A 856 16.56 30.61 5.36
CA GLN A 856 17.48 30.43 4.24
C GLN A 856 18.00 31.79 3.75
N LYS A 857 19.25 31.83 3.32
CA LYS A 857 19.90 32.91 2.57
C LYS A 857 19.92 32.54 1.08
N GLU A 858 20.28 33.48 0.22
CA GLU A 858 20.30 33.28 -1.23
C GLU A 858 21.24 32.14 -1.67
N ASP A 859 22.35 31.97 -0.98
CA ASP A 859 23.36 30.93 -1.25
C ASP A 859 23.23 29.67 -0.37
N SER A 860 22.19 29.59 0.47
CA SER A 860 22.00 28.46 1.39
C SER A 860 21.83 27.13 0.65
N PRO A 861 22.34 26.03 1.20
CA PRO A 861 21.93 24.69 0.77
C PRO A 861 20.41 24.53 0.87
N THR A 862 19.85 23.75 -0.04
CA THR A 862 18.40 23.47 -0.06
C THR A 862 18.10 22.05 -0.52
N LEU A 863 16.85 21.63 -0.35
CA LEU A 863 16.29 20.42 -0.90
C LEU A 863 15.27 20.79 -1.98
N THR A 864 15.30 20.10 -3.11
CA THR A 864 14.44 20.38 -4.26
C THR A 864 13.95 19.07 -4.90
N PHE A 865 13.23 19.19 -6.01
CA PHE A 865 12.69 18.05 -6.77
C PHE A 865 13.75 17.02 -7.12
N ASN A 866 13.40 15.75 -6.96
CA ASN A 866 14.18 14.64 -7.48
C ASN A 866 14.42 14.82 -8.99
N THR A 867 15.57 14.40 -9.48
CA THR A 867 15.91 14.49 -10.92
C THR A 867 14.89 13.77 -11.80
N ILE A 868 14.32 12.67 -11.31
CA ILE A 868 13.27 11.91 -12.01
C ILE A 868 11.90 12.64 -12.04
N ASN A 869 11.77 13.75 -11.33
CA ASN A 869 10.57 14.60 -11.26
C ASN A 869 9.29 13.84 -10.83
N ARG A 870 9.42 12.92 -9.90
CA ARG A 870 8.32 12.22 -9.24
C ARG A 870 8.73 11.73 -7.86
N HIS A 871 7.73 11.31 -7.08
CA HIS A 871 7.96 10.56 -5.86
C HIS A 871 8.74 9.27 -6.16
N ILE A 872 9.69 8.94 -5.30
CA ILE A 872 10.43 7.69 -5.34
C ILE A 872 10.45 7.05 -3.96
N SER A 873 10.07 5.78 -3.91
CA SER A 873 10.10 4.96 -2.70
C SER A 873 10.87 3.67 -2.97
N LYS A 874 11.99 3.50 -2.29
CA LYS A 874 12.82 2.28 -2.32
C LYS A 874 13.78 2.23 -1.15
N MET A 875 14.40 1.08 -0.93
CA MET A 875 15.48 0.95 0.04
C MET A 875 16.79 1.52 -0.54
N VAL A 876 17.41 2.43 0.18
CA VAL A 876 18.66 3.09 -0.22
C VAL A 876 19.80 2.77 0.75
N TYR A 877 21.01 2.72 0.24
CA TYR A 877 22.19 2.53 1.04
C TYR A 877 22.81 3.89 1.37
N THR A 878 23.10 4.12 2.65
CA THR A 878 23.70 5.35 3.15
C THR A 878 24.94 5.04 3.95
N LYS A 879 26.05 5.69 3.63
CA LYS A 879 27.34 5.53 4.32
C LYS A 879 27.54 6.63 5.34
N VAL A 880 27.90 6.28 6.56
CA VAL A 880 28.29 7.23 7.60
C VAL A 880 29.66 7.79 7.28
N VAL A 881 29.75 9.08 6.96
CA VAL A 881 31.03 9.73 6.53
C VAL A 881 31.58 10.70 7.55
N SER A 882 30.86 10.99 8.64
CA SER A 882 31.34 11.82 9.74
C SER A 882 30.88 11.25 11.08
N ASN A 883 31.77 11.27 12.09
CA ASN A 883 31.45 10.91 13.48
C ASN A 883 31.23 12.13 14.39
N LYS A 884 31.09 13.33 13.83
CA LYS A 884 30.99 14.59 14.59
C LYS A 884 29.71 14.68 15.39
N SER A 885 28.61 14.19 14.85
CA SER A 885 27.30 14.32 15.46
C SER A 885 27.06 13.38 16.64
N PRO A 886 26.50 13.88 17.76
CA PRO A 886 26.02 13.03 18.85
C PRO A 886 24.99 11.97 18.39
N TRP A 887 24.24 12.25 17.34
CA TRP A 887 23.29 11.33 16.75
C TRP A 887 23.92 10.07 16.13
N LEU A 888 25.22 10.10 15.84
CA LEU A 888 25.95 9.00 15.18
C LEU A 888 26.94 8.28 16.10
N GLN A 889 26.82 8.48 17.41
CA GLN A 889 27.79 7.93 18.39
C GLN A 889 27.80 6.39 18.48
N LEU A 890 26.70 5.75 18.12
CA LEU A 890 26.59 4.28 18.09
C LEU A 890 26.69 3.72 16.68
N ALA A 891 26.76 4.58 15.65
CA ALA A 891 27.02 4.19 14.28
C ALA A 891 28.53 4.07 14.02
N GLU A 892 28.91 3.15 13.16
CA GLU A 892 30.30 2.93 12.77
C GLU A 892 30.68 3.85 11.61
N LEU A 893 31.74 4.65 11.79
CA LEU A 893 32.27 5.51 10.73
C LEU A 893 32.74 4.68 9.53
N GLY A 894 32.31 5.03 8.34
CA GLY A 894 32.65 4.32 7.11
C GLY A 894 31.73 3.13 6.79
N LYS A 895 30.86 2.73 7.71
CA LYS A 895 29.89 1.65 7.49
C LYS A 895 28.68 2.13 6.69
N THR A 896 28.14 1.22 5.89
CA THR A 896 26.95 1.44 5.08
C THR A 896 25.74 0.75 5.71
N TYR A 897 24.61 1.46 5.71
CA TYR A 897 23.34 0.99 6.23
C TYR A 897 22.27 1.11 5.14
N VAL A 898 21.29 0.20 5.15
CA VAL A 898 20.16 0.25 4.22
C VAL A 898 18.91 0.76 4.94
N THR A 899 18.29 1.78 4.38
CA THR A 899 17.13 2.47 4.97
C THR A 899 16.12 2.83 3.90
N PRO A 900 14.80 2.92 4.21
CA PRO A 900 13.82 3.34 3.23
C PRO A 900 13.95 4.83 2.90
N ALA A 901 13.82 5.15 1.62
CA ALA A 901 13.59 6.51 1.13
C ALA A 901 12.21 6.61 0.50
N SER A 902 11.49 7.71 0.76
CA SER A 902 10.15 7.94 0.23
C SER A 902 9.88 9.44 0.14
N HIS A 903 10.11 10.06 -1.02
CA HIS A 903 10.00 11.51 -1.20
C HIS A 903 9.94 11.92 -2.69
N GLY A 904 9.33 13.06 -2.96
CA GLY A 904 9.36 13.75 -4.27
C GLY A 904 10.41 14.86 -4.34
N GLU A 905 10.79 15.44 -3.19
CA GLU A 905 11.70 16.57 -3.04
C GLU A 905 12.81 16.27 -2.02
N GLY A 906 13.75 15.41 -2.40
CA GLY A 906 14.86 15.01 -1.54
C GLY A 906 16.23 15.37 -2.07
N ARG A 907 16.32 16.03 -3.23
CA ARG A 907 17.57 16.36 -3.89
C ARG A 907 18.28 17.49 -3.18
N PHE A 908 19.41 17.19 -2.54
CA PHE A 908 20.28 18.18 -1.94
C PHE A 908 21.04 18.95 -3.04
N VAL A 909 20.94 20.27 -3.01
CA VAL A 909 21.65 21.18 -3.90
C VAL A 909 22.31 22.30 -3.09
N ALA A 910 23.54 22.66 -3.45
CA ALA A 910 24.28 23.76 -2.83
C ALA A 910 25.39 24.26 -3.79
N PRO A 911 25.81 25.52 -3.66
CA PRO A 911 27.05 26.00 -4.31
C PRO A 911 28.26 25.15 -3.88
N LYS A 912 29.26 25.06 -4.75
CA LYS A 912 30.48 24.28 -4.48
C LYS A 912 31.16 24.68 -3.18
N GLU A 913 31.20 25.96 -2.90
CA GLU A 913 31.84 26.53 -1.69
C GLU A 913 31.14 26.01 -0.41
N TRP A 914 29.81 25.83 -0.46
CA TRP A 914 29.06 25.24 0.64
C TRP A 914 29.35 23.74 0.77
N ILE A 915 29.41 23.00 -0.33
CA ILE A 915 29.75 21.58 -0.31
C ILE A 915 31.14 21.38 0.30
N ASP A 916 32.16 22.12 -0.18
CA ASP A 916 33.52 22.06 0.32
C ASP A 916 33.57 22.39 1.83
N LYS A 917 32.83 23.42 2.28
CA LYS A 917 32.73 23.81 3.68
C LYS A 917 32.07 22.74 4.56
N LEU A 918 30.98 22.13 4.10
CA LEU A 918 30.28 21.09 4.85
C LEU A 918 31.17 19.86 5.07
N PHE A 919 31.95 19.44 4.05
CA PHE A 919 32.93 18.36 4.18
C PHE A 919 34.06 18.72 5.13
N ALA A 920 34.64 19.92 4.96
CA ALA A 920 35.76 20.39 5.78
C ALA A 920 35.38 20.49 7.26
N ASN A 921 34.16 20.87 7.58
CA ASN A 921 33.64 21.00 8.94
C ASN A 921 33.07 19.68 9.52
N GLY A 922 33.04 18.58 8.76
CA GLY A 922 32.42 17.32 9.17
C GLY A 922 30.90 17.39 9.31
N GLN A 923 30.26 18.34 8.64
CA GLN A 923 28.82 18.53 8.67
C GLN A 923 28.08 17.62 7.68
N VAL A 924 28.76 16.98 6.71
CA VAL A 924 28.17 15.90 5.91
C VAL A 924 28.15 14.65 6.78
N ALA A 925 26.95 14.23 7.20
CA ALA A 925 26.75 13.09 8.09
C ALA A 925 26.79 11.76 7.32
N THR A 926 26.00 11.71 6.24
CA THR A 926 25.78 10.51 5.44
C THR A 926 25.76 10.84 3.94
N GLN A 927 26.19 9.88 3.13
CA GLN A 927 26.14 9.96 1.67
C GLN A 927 25.49 8.70 1.09
N TYR A 928 24.83 8.83 -0.06
CA TYR A 928 24.32 7.68 -0.83
C TYR A 928 25.48 6.84 -1.35
N ALA A 929 25.34 5.53 -1.23
CA ALA A 929 26.35 4.56 -1.64
C ALA A 929 25.71 3.33 -2.27
N ASP A 930 26.51 2.50 -2.93
CA ASP A 930 26.12 1.15 -3.29
C ASP A 930 26.17 0.22 -2.06
N PHE A 931 25.72 -1.01 -2.20
CA PHE A 931 25.74 -1.98 -1.08
C PHE A 931 27.15 -2.42 -0.68
N ASN A 932 28.19 -2.14 -1.48
CA ASN A 932 29.59 -2.35 -1.14
C ASN A 932 30.22 -1.15 -0.42
N GLY A 933 29.46 -0.05 -0.26
CA GLY A 933 29.90 1.15 0.44
C GLY A 933 30.68 2.12 -0.44
N ASN A 934 30.64 2.01 -1.76
CA ASN A 934 31.19 2.99 -2.68
C ASN A 934 30.18 4.13 -2.85
N ILE A 935 30.64 5.36 -2.62
CA ILE A 935 29.80 6.54 -2.87
C ILE A 935 29.50 6.62 -4.37
N SER A 936 28.23 6.81 -4.70
CA SER A 936 27.77 6.78 -6.09
C SER A 936 26.93 7.99 -6.44
N MET A 937 27.15 8.50 -7.66
CA MET A 937 26.30 9.52 -8.30
C MET A 937 25.25 8.90 -9.22
N ASP A 938 25.34 7.59 -9.52
CA ASP A 938 24.31 6.89 -10.30
C ASP A 938 22.98 6.91 -9.54
N GLU A 939 21.89 7.25 -10.22
CA GLU A 939 20.54 7.31 -9.66
C GLU A 939 19.98 5.94 -9.20
N GLU A 940 20.64 4.83 -9.53
CA GLU A 940 20.37 3.55 -8.90
C GLU A 940 20.54 3.63 -7.38
N TRP A 941 21.54 4.38 -6.92
CA TRP A 941 21.96 4.52 -5.54
C TRP A 941 21.66 5.91 -4.97
N ASN A 942 21.99 6.97 -5.71
CA ASN A 942 21.68 8.37 -5.41
C ASN A 942 20.33 8.76 -6.00
N VAL A 943 19.28 8.20 -5.43
CA VAL A 943 17.93 8.10 -6.00
C VAL A 943 17.25 9.43 -6.34
N ASN A 944 17.72 10.53 -5.77
CA ASN A 944 17.15 11.86 -5.96
C ASN A 944 18.08 12.81 -6.73
N GLY A 945 19.32 12.37 -7.08
CA GLY A 945 20.30 13.16 -7.78
C GLY A 945 20.99 14.22 -6.92
N SER A 946 21.11 13.99 -5.60
CA SER A 946 21.76 14.90 -4.66
C SER A 946 23.20 15.21 -5.04
N TYR A 947 23.62 16.48 -4.92
CA TYR A 947 24.98 16.90 -5.16
C TYR A 947 25.95 16.21 -4.19
N ALA A 948 27.09 15.76 -4.72
CA ALA A 948 28.10 15.00 -3.99
C ALA A 948 27.52 13.78 -3.23
N ALA A 949 26.40 13.23 -3.71
CA ALA A 949 25.65 12.13 -3.07
C ALA A 949 25.27 12.40 -1.59
N ILE A 950 25.18 13.66 -1.18
CA ILE A 950 24.83 14.04 0.20
C ILE A 950 23.40 13.62 0.52
N GLU A 951 23.23 12.82 1.56
CA GLU A 951 21.94 12.34 2.05
C GLU A 951 21.51 13.03 3.35
N GLY A 952 22.47 13.35 4.22
CA GLY A 952 22.20 14.01 5.48
C GLY A 952 23.30 14.98 5.89
N ILE A 953 22.92 16.09 6.55
CA ILE A 953 23.83 17.11 7.06
C ILE A 953 23.49 17.50 8.50
N THR A 954 24.48 18.11 9.18
CA THR A 954 24.31 18.57 10.57
C THR A 954 24.51 20.08 10.73
N SER A 955 24.14 20.59 11.91
CA SER A 955 24.64 21.86 12.44
C SER A 955 26.15 21.83 12.67
N PRO A 956 26.82 23.00 12.85
CA PRO A 956 28.28 23.06 13.08
C PRO A 956 28.75 22.26 14.29
N ASP A 957 27.94 22.15 15.32
CA ASP A 957 28.22 21.37 16.55
C ASP A 957 27.66 19.94 16.50
N GLY A 958 26.97 19.56 15.43
CA GLY A 958 26.42 18.22 15.20
C GLY A 958 25.11 17.90 15.94
N ARG A 959 24.57 18.80 16.76
CA ARG A 959 23.37 18.55 17.57
C ARG A 959 22.06 18.53 16.76
N CYS A 960 21.99 19.29 15.66
CA CYS A 960 20.90 19.20 14.71
C CYS A 960 21.31 18.28 13.57
N LEU A 961 20.49 17.27 13.26
CA LEU A 961 20.70 16.34 12.13
C LEU A 961 19.48 16.31 11.24
N GLY A 962 19.69 16.52 9.94
CA GLY A 962 18.70 16.32 8.91
C GLY A 962 19.08 15.18 7.96
N LYS A 963 18.15 14.27 7.68
CA LYS A 963 18.30 13.12 6.76
C LYS A 963 17.07 12.94 5.89
N MET A 964 17.25 12.47 4.65
CA MET A 964 16.14 12.13 3.78
C MET A 964 15.60 10.72 4.01
N ALA A 965 16.46 9.75 4.25
CA ALA A 965 16.04 8.36 4.46
C ALA A 965 15.45 8.13 5.87
N HIS A 966 14.40 7.31 5.91
CA HIS A 966 13.56 7.07 7.09
C HIS A 966 14.15 5.99 8.02
N VAL A 967 15.05 6.37 8.88
CA VAL A 967 15.71 5.46 9.85
C VAL A 967 14.78 5.01 10.98
N GLU A 968 13.63 5.66 11.17
CA GLU A 968 12.58 5.29 12.11
C GLU A 968 11.77 4.06 11.65
N ARG A 969 11.77 3.77 10.35
CA ARG A 969 10.98 2.71 9.72
C ARG A 969 11.70 1.36 9.75
N ARG A 970 12.11 0.92 10.90
CA ARG A 970 12.78 -0.36 11.13
C ARG A 970 12.13 -1.16 12.25
N GLY A 971 12.37 -2.45 12.27
CA GLY A 971 11.87 -3.35 13.31
C GLY A 971 12.36 -4.77 13.08
N GLU A 972 12.09 -5.62 14.04
CA GLU A 972 12.31 -7.04 13.92
C GLU A 972 11.39 -7.62 12.83
N SER A 973 11.93 -8.43 11.94
CA SER A 973 11.24 -9.01 10.78
C SER A 973 10.61 -7.98 9.81
N VAL A 974 11.13 -6.77 9.76
CA VAL A 974 10.75 -5.75 8.77
C VAL A 974 11.73 -5.77 7.61
N ALA A 975 11.23 -5.68 6.36
CA ALA A 975 12.03 -5.69 5.13
C ALA A 975 13.04 -6.86 5.08
N ILE A 976 12.57 -8.08 5.39
CA ILE A 976 13.43 -9.26 5.50
C ILE A 976 14.04 -9.72 4.16
N ASN A 977 13.46 -9.30 3.05
CA ASN A 977 13.96 -9.56 1.70
C ASN A 977 14.99 -8.54 1.22
N ILE A 978 15.47 -7.64 2.10
CA ILE A 978 16.45 -6.60 1.76
C ILE A 978 17.81 -6.93 2.38
N TYR A 979 18.86 -6.88 1.55
CA TYR A 979 20.22 -7.13 1.96
C TYR A 979 20.84 -5.92 2.68
N GLY A 980 21.53 -6.15 3.78
CA GLY A 980 22.32 -5.14 4.49
C GLY A 980 21.83 -4.85 5.91
N GLU A 981 22.63 -4.09 6.66
CA GLU A 981 22.31 -3.64 8.01
C GLU A 981 21.34 -2.47 7.98
N GLN A 982 20.23 -2.59 8.69
CA GLN A 982 19.18 -1.54 8.72
C GLN A 982 19.30 -0.61 9.93
N ASP A 983 20.02 -1.01 10.99
CA ASP A 983 20.03 -0.30 12.27
C ASP A 983 21.18 0.68 12.41
N LEU A 984 20.96 1.93 12.04
CA LEU A 984 21.90 3.05 12.20
C LEU A 984 22.00 3.56 13.65
N LYS A 985 21.14 3.12 14.57
CA LYS A 985 21.10 3.46 16.01
C LYS A 985 21.06 4.96 16.33
N ILE A 986 20.42 5.74 15.48
CA ILE A 986 20.29 7.19 15.66
C ILE A 986 19.48 7.52 16.92
N PHE A 987 18.36 6.86 17.14
CA PHE A 987 17.48 7.12 18.28
C PHE A 987 18.14 6.76 19.60
N GLU A 988 18.81 5.61 19.64
CA GLU A 988 19.60 5.15 20.78
C GLU A 988 20.78 6.11 21.06
N SER A 989 21.43 6.62 20.02
CA SER A 989 22.50 7.61 20.15
C SER A 989 21.98 8.92 20.75
N GLY A 990 20.85 9.42 20.28
CA GLY A 990 20.21 10.64 20.79
C GLY A 990 19.79 10.51 22.25
N VAL A 991 19.24 9.35 22.65
CA VAL A 991 18.90 9.09 24.07
C VAL A 991 20.14 8.95 24.93
N LYS A 992 21.17 8.25 24.45
CA LYS A 992 22.45 8.05 25.14
C LYS A 992 23.16 9.37 25.40
N TYR A 993 23.05 10.35 24.52
CA TYR A 993 23.67 11.67 24.68
C TYR A 993 23.31 12.35 26.01
N PHE A 994 22.11 12.13 26.54
CA PHE A 994 21.64 12.69 27.81
C PHE A 994 21.98 11.82 29.04
N LYS A 995 22.43 10.59 28.84
CA LYS A 995 22.85 9.67 29.91
C LYS A 995 24.38 9.78 30.14
#